data_ae860e14072b575ef9c43d179c6e01f1
#
_entry.id   ae860e14072b575ef9c43d179c6e01f1
#
_cell.length_a   1.000
_cell.length_b   1.000
_cell.length_c   1.000
_cell.angle_alpha   90.00
_cell.angle_beta   90.00
_cell.angle_gamma   90.00
#
_symmetry.space_group_name_H-M   'P 1'
#
loop_
_entity.id
_entity.type
_entity.pdbx_description
1 polymer ?
#
loop_
_entity_poly.entity_id
_entity_poly.type
_entity_poly.pdbx_seq_one_letter_code
_entity_poly.pdbx_strand_id
1 'polypeptide(L)'
;MTSNERWFSRDYRRNLVDMHIEDWDERFLSQFDPKRYVELLKRAKVTTAMIYANSHVGYCYWPTKTGHMHRGIKGRDILGEMIELCHREGINVVIYYSLIFNNWAYEKEPSWRIIALDGKPSRERPAHSGRYGVCCPNSGYREFALSQIEELCNNYNFEGIFFDMTFWPTVCYCKSCQERFFKETGKELPKIIDWENPDWVKFQRKREEWLSEFAHLTTNKVKSINPNISVEHQFSTCVADWSFGVTSEISKASDYCGGDFYGGSLQESFICKLYYNLTNNQPFEFMTSRCINLRDHTTTKSKELLEAQVYSALSNGGAFLFIDAIDPVGTLNKKIYETMGEIYSRVKDYEKYIGGKLCQDVGVYFSFESKFDPKDKGKNVLESSRKQPHLDSALNTAKSLIISHIPFGIITRKNLGELSRYKVIILPEVLMMDEEEVSAFRDYVTSGGRLYASHYTSLLDKDGNKRKDFMLADVFGVSYIGETKEEVTYISPCQGLSEIFGDVSSEYPLTLFSSQIKVKPLNKEEVIAYIKLPYTDPSDPARFASIHSNPPGVDTDYPAIIRRRFGEGEVVWVAGPLEMVEYKTHRELFIRLIRSLVKEGFSFEVDAPESVEVTMFHQQENRRYIVNLLNFQQELPNIPISDIKLRIKTXDKTFSKVVILPEEVSLNFXXREGYLEVGIPRLDTFLMLGIYY
;
A
#
# COMPACT_ATOMS: atom_id res chain seq x y z
N MET A 1 -11.85 1.72 32.43
CA MET A 1 -10.91 1.17 31.43
C MET A 1 -10.82 -0.31 31.66
N THR A 2 -11.26 -1.10 30.68
CA THR A 2 -11.08 -2.53 30.74
C THR A 2 -9.60 -2.86 30.63
N SER A 3 -9.14 -3.84 31.36
CA SER A 3 -7.72 -4.18 31.55
C SER A 3 -6.97 -4.64 30.32
N ASN A 4 -7.58 -4.58 29.12
CA ASN A 4 -7.00 -5.14 27.91
C ASN A 4 -6.78 -4.13 26.78
N GLU A 5 -6.94 -2.83 27.04
CA GLU A 5 -6.80 -1.86 25.96
C GLU A 5 -5.34 -1.50 25.75
N ARG A 6 -4.84 -1.72 24.51
CA ARG A 6 -3.45 -1.39 24.17
C ARG A 6 -3.32 0.12 23.98
N TRP A 7 -2.08 0.64 24.21
CA TRP A 7 -1.83 2.09 24.13
C TRP A 7 -2.27 2.66 22.77
N PHE A 8 -2.10 1.87 21.68
CA PHE A 8 -2.33 2.39 20.33
C PHE A 8 -3.80 2.38 19.92
N SER A 9 -4.68 1.75 20.69
CA SER A 9 -6.06 1.49 20.24
C SER A 9 -6.87 2.74 19.94
N ARG A 10 -6.60 3.83 20.64
CA ARG A 10 -7.31 5.11 20.45
C ARG A 10 -6.33 6.26 20.34
N ASP A 11 -5.18 6.04 19.72
CA ASP A 11 -4.09 7.00 19.67
C ASP A 11 -3.83 7.36 18.21
N TYR A 12 -4.09 8.61 17.82
CA TYR A 12 -4.12 9.02 16.43
C TYR A 12 -3.13 10.11 16.06
N ARG A 13 -2.48 10.77 17.04
CA ARG A 13 -1.65 11.96 16.79
C ARG A 13 -0.20 11.68 17.15
N ARG A 14 0.59 11.34 16.14
CA ARG A 14 1.94 10.81 16.36
C ARG A 14 2.98 11.64 15.66
N ASN A 15 4.24 11.53 16.09
CA ASN A 15 5.36 12.30 15.55
C ASN A 15 6.64 11.49 15.64
N LEU A 16 7.50 11.69 14.64
CA LEU A 16 8.84 11.11 14.58
C LEU A 16 9.80 12.20 14.12
N VAL A 17 10.97 12.27 14.73
CA VAL A 17 12.03 13.16 14.25
C VAL A 17 13.18 12.30 13.75
N ASP A 18 13.46 12.36 12.46
CA ASP A 18 14.59 11.63 11.87
C ASP A 18 15.89 12.17 12.42
N MET A 19 16.75 11.27 12.87
CA MET A 19 18.05 11.63 13.44
C MET A 19 19.15 10.74 12.87
N HIS A 20 19.30 10.77 11.54
CA HIS A 20 20.37 10.04 10.86
C HIS A 20 21.61 10.92 10.84
N ILE A 21 22.27 11.05 12.01
CA ILE A 21 23.34 12.03 12.23
C ILE A 21 24.65 11.32 12.42
N GLU A 22 25.65 11.67 11.60
CA GLU A 22 27.02 11.19 11.76
C GLU A 22 27.67 11.83 12.98
N ASP A 23 28.85 11.36 13.37
CA ASP A 23 29.51 11.92 14.56
C ASP A 23 30.96 12.39 14.29
N TRP A 24 31.30 12.63 13.01
CA TRP A 24 32.67 13.08 12.68
C TRP A 24 32.89 14.58 12.90
N ASP A 25 31.84 15.34 13.19
CA ASP A 25 31.92 16.80 13.42
C ASP A 25 31.45 17.05 14.85
N GLU A 26 32.27 17.77 15.62
CA GLU A 26 31.94 18.00 17.04
C GLU A 26 30.69 18.84 17.24
N ARG A 27 30.21 19.55 16.20
CA ARG A 27 28.97 20.30 16.28
C ARG A 27 27.74 19.40 16.30
N PHE A 28 27.85 18.20 15.74
CA PHE A 28 26.70 17.33 15.58
C PHE A 28 26.13 16.91 16.95
N LEU A 29 24.83 17.19 17.12
CA LEU A 29 24.07 17.02 18.33
C LEU A 29 24.57 17.81 19.54
N SER A 30 25.48 18.79 19.31
CA SER A 30 26.00 19.61 20.40
C SER A 30 24.94 20.48 21.05
N GLN A 31 23.85 20.77 20.34
CA GLN A 31 22.75 21.58 20.86
C GLN A 31 21.48 20.77 21.10
N PHE A 32 21.60 19.44 21.14
CA PHE A 32 20.43 18.60 21.37
C PHE A 32 19.90 18.85 22.79
N ASP A 33 18.60 19.14 22.87
CA ASP A 33 17.97 19.52 24.16
C ASP A 33 16.66 18.72 24.32
N PRO A 34 16.70 17.65 25.11
CA PRO A 34 15.49 16.83 25.31
C PRO A 34 14.28 17.61 25.84
N LYS A 35 14.53 18.60 26.74
CA LYS A 35 13.42 19.38 27.29
C LYS A 35 12.73 20.20 26.21
N ARG A 36 13.53 20.80 25.35
CA ARG A 36 13.00 21.61 24.25
C ARG A 36 12.22 20.73 23.26
N TYR A 37 12.76 19.55 22.95
CA TYR A 37 12.14 18.59 22.06
C TYR A 37 10.73 18.23 22.60
N VAL A 38 10.65 17.86 23.87
CA VAL A 38 9.37 17.45 24.45
C VAL A 38 8.41 18.62 24.54
N GLU A 39 8.92 19.82 24.82
CA GLU A 39 8.05 21.03 24.81
C GLU A 39 7.41 21.21 23.43
N LEU A 40 8.17 21.01 22.37
CA LEU A 40 7.63 21.14 21.02
C LEU A 40 6.60 20.05 20.71
N LEU A 41 6.83 18.84 21.19
CA LEU A 41 5.82 17.77 21.03
C LEU A 41 4.51 18.17 21.70
N LYS A 42 4.58 18.80 22.85
CA LYS A 42 3.38 19.28 23.54
C LYS A 42 2.67 20.37 22.72
N ARG A 43 3.43 21.29 22.15
CA ARG A 43 2.85 22.33 21.28
C ARG A 43 2.13 21.71 20.09
N ALA A 44 2.66 20.61 19.57
CA ALA A 44 2.07 19.92 18.43
C ALA A 44 0.90 19.03 18.82
N LYS A 45 0.56 18.93 20.12
CA LYS A 45 -0.55 18.10 20.61
C LYS A 45 -0.34 16.61 20.33
N VAL A 46 0.90 16.18 20.32
CA VAL A 46 1.28 14.80 20.03
C VAL A 46 0.90 13.90 21.21
N THR A 47 0.33 12.73 20.92
CA THR A 47 0.02 11.75 21.96
C THR A 47 1.02 10.62 22.03
N THR A 48 1.75 10.36 20.93
CA THR A 48 2.81 9.34 20.89
C THR A 48 3.98 9.87 20.10
N ALA A 49 5.17 9.76 20.68
CA ALA A 49 6.42 10.16 20.02
C ALA A 49 7.25 8.93 19.70
N MET A 50 7.73 8.85 18.46
CA MET A 50 8.67 7.83 18.07
C MET A 50 10.06 8.42 18.21
N ILE A 51 10.87 7.85 19.10
CA ILE A 51 12.16 8.41 19.51
C ILE A 51 13.27 7.49 19.02
N TYR A 52 14.26 8.06 18.34
CA TYR A 52 15.38 7.28 17.79
C TYR A 52 16.23 6.63 18.87
N ALA A 53 16.36 5.31 18.84
CA ALA A 53 17.37 4.61 19.61
C ALA A 53 18.68 4.58 18.82
N ASN A 54 18.60 4.34 17.52
CA ASN A 54 19.74 4.46 16.62
C ASN A 54 19.24 5.00 15.28
N SER A 55 20.08 4.97 14.25
CA SER A 55 19.71 5.42 12.93
C SER A 55 20.36 4.53 11.88
N HIS A 56 20.20 4.87 10.59
CA HIS A 56 20.88 4.15 9.51
C HIS A 56 22.39 4.25 9.63
N VAL A 57 22.89 5.28 10.32
CA VAL A 57 24.32 5.41 10.56
C VAL A 57 24.82 4.32 11.51
N GLY A 58 23.95 3.82 12.37
CA GLY A 58 24.26 2.73 13.28
C GLY A 58 24.75 3.15 14.66
N TYR A 59 24.99 4.45 14.86
CA TYR A 59 25.40 4.94 16.18
C TYR A 59 24.19 4.99 17.10
N CYS A 60 24.40 4.62 18.35
CA CYS A 60 23.33 4.50 19.34
C CYS A 60 23.20 5.77 20.16
N TYR A 61 21.96 6.09 20.52
CA TYR A 61 21.67 7.27 21.35
C TYR A 61 21.44 6.88 22.81
N TRP A 62 21.99 5.73 23.21
CA TRP A 62 21.98 5.26 24.59
C TRP A 62 23.36 4.65 24.89
N PRO A 63 23.74 4.53 26.18
CA PRO A 63 25.05 3.99 26.53
C PRO A 63 25.08 2.47 26.34
N THR A 64 25.26 2.08 25.09
CA THR A 64 25.24 0.67 24.69
C THR A 64 26.50 -0.05 25.10
N LYS A 65 26.35 -1.35 25.43
CA LYS A 65 27.47 -2.24 25.65
C LYS A 65 27.72 -3.17 24.47
N THR A 66 26.83 -3.15 23.48
CA THR A 66 26.95 -4.05 22.34
C THR A 66 27.30 -3.33 21.04
N GLY A 67 27.02 -2.04 20.93
CA GLY A 67 27.29 -1.26 19.74
C GLY A 67 28.19 -0.08 20.02
N HIS A 68 27.95 1.03 19.34
CA HIS A 68 28.78 2.23 19.44
C HIS A 68 27.91 3.46 19.69
N MET A 69 28.18 4.15 20.78
CA MET A 69 27.42 5.34 21.15
C MET A 69 27.88 6.53 20.33
N HIS A 70 26.93 7.32 19.86
CA HIS A 70 27.22 8.56 19.11
C HIS A 70 28.11 9.49 19.96
N ARG A 71 29.25 9.94 19.40
CA ARG A 71 30.20 10.75 20.16
C ARG A 71 29.63 12.12 20.56
N GLY A 72 28.73 12.67 19.77
CA GLY A 72 28.19 14.01 20.02
C GLY A 72 27.35 14.14 21.27
N ILE A 73 26.84 13.03 21.80
CA ILE A 73 26.03 13.08 23.02
C ILE A 73 26.89 12.95 24.29
N LYS A 74 28.21 12.74 24.13
CA LYS A 74 29.18 12.82 25.22
C LYS A 74 28.84 11.99 26.45
N GLY A 75 28.40 10.76 26.20
CA GLY A 75 28.07 9.83 27.26
C GLY A 75 26.70 10.01 27.88
N ARG A 76 25.93 10.98 27.50
CA ARG A 76 24.57 11.16 28.02
C ARG A 76 23.65 10.09 27.46
N ASP A 77 22.74 9.62 28.29
CA ASP A 77 21.70 8.71 27.88
C ASP A 77 20.50 9.53 27.36
N ILE A 78 20.63 10.07 26.15
CA ILE A 78 19.55 10.93 25.65
C ILE A 78 18.28 10.14 25.37
N LEU A 79 18.41 8.86 25.02
CA LEU A 79 17.20 8.04 24.83
C LEU A 79 16.45 7.91 26.16
N GLY A 80 17.16 7.59 27.24
CA GLY A 80 16.52 7.52 28.56
C GLY A 80 15.92 8.82 28.99
N GLU A 81 16.63 9.94 28.75
CA GLU A 81 16.09 11.26 29.08
C GLU A 81 14.80 11.55 28.32
N MET A 82 14.77 11.24 27.02
CA MET A 82 13.60 11.48 26.19
C MET A 82 12.41 10.64 26.67
N ILE A 83 12.65 9.37 26.97
CA ILE A 83 11.58 8.50 27.48
C ILE A 83 10.98 9.07 28.75
N GLU A 84 11.84 9.44 29.70
CA GLU A 84 11.36 9.96 30.98
C GLU A 84 10.57 11.25 30.81
N LEU A 85 11.08 12.17 30.02
CA LEU A 85 10.41 13.46 29.82
C LEU A 85 9.08 13.29 29.10
N CYS A 86 9.02 12.42 28.10
CA CYS A 86 7.75 12.15 27.41
C CYS A 86 6.74 11.57 28.39
N HIS A 87 7.14 10.59 29.19
CA HIS A 87 6.24 9.96 30.15
C HIS A 87 5.71 10.95 31.17
N ARG A 88 6.53 11.89 31.62
CA ARG A 88 6.09 12.93 32.54
C ARG A 88 4.95 13.76 31.97
N GLU A 89 4.94 13.90 30.64
CA GLU A 89 3.92 14.71 29.96
C GLU A 89 2.77 13.86 29.41
N GLY A 90 2.73 12.58 29.77
CA GLY A 90 1.67 11.70 29.32
C GLY A 90 1.76 11.29 27.86
N ILE A 91 2.95 11.42 27.26
CA ILE A 91 3.19 11.05 25.87
C ILE A 91 3.75 9.64 25.82
N ASN A 92 3.12 8.77 25.03
CA ASN A 92 3.63 7.42 24.82
C ASN A 92 4.92 7.48 24.00
N VAL A 93 5.79 6.49 24.22
CA VAL A 93 7.06 6.42 23.49
C VAL A 93 7.15 5.10 22.73
N VAL A 94 7.38 5.22 21.41
CA VAL A 94 7.77 4.11 20.55
C VAL A 94 9.23 4.36 20.19
N ILE A 95 10.12 3.39 20.44
CA ILE A 95 11.50 3.63 20.06
C ILE A 95 11.72 3.16 18.62
N TYR A 96 12.54 3.92 17.89
CA TYR A 96 12.87 3.65 16.50
C TYR A 96 14.20 2.90 16.45
N TYR A 97 14.23 1.79 15.75
CA TYR A 97 15.45 1.01 15.56
C TYR A 97 15.62 0.71 14.07
N SER A 98 16.76 1.13 13.50
CA SER A 98 17.09 0.86 12.11
C SER A 98 17.64 -0.55 12.01
N LEU A 99 16.96 -1.40 11.26
CA LEU A 99 17.25 -2.82 11.30
C LEU A 99 18.31 -3.22 10.27
N ILE A 100 17.96 -3.31 9.00
CA ILE A 100 18.91 -3.79 7.98
C ILE A 100 19.93 -2.73 7.59
N PHE A 101 19.58 -1.46 7.69
CA PHE A 101 20.50 -0.34 7.41
C PHE A 101 21.29 -0.02 8.67
N ASN A 102 22.63 -0.18 8.62
CA ASN A 102 23.47 0.07 9.80
C ASN A 102 24.92 0.23 9.34
N ASN A 103 25.36 1.49 9.18
CA ASN A 103 26.74 1.77 8.71
C ASN A 103 27.79 1.23 9.66
N TRP A 104 27.59 1.40 10.96
CA TRP A 104 28.60 0.98 11.93
C TRP A 104 28.84 -0.53 11.86
N ALA A 105 27.77 -1.30 11.86
CA ALA A 105 27.90 -2.77 11.78
C ALA A 105 28.51 -3.20 10.45
N TYR A 106 28.11 -2.55 9.38
CA TYR A 106 28.61 -2.81 8.03
C TYR A 106 30.14 -2.61 7.97
N GLU A 107 30.62 -1.51 8.54
CA GLU A 107 32.05 -1.21 8.53
C GLU A 107 32.83 -2.13 9.51
N LYS A 108 32.23 -2.40 10.64
CA LYS A 108 32.88 -3.20 11.67
C LYS A 108 33.08 -4.66 11.27
N GLU A 109 32.08 -5.23 10.57
CA GLU A 109 32.08 -6.64 10.21
C GLU A 109 31.78 -6.82 8.72
N PRO A 110 32.81 -6.81 7.87
CA PRO A 110 32.57 -7.00 6.43
C PRO A 110 31.81 -8.27 6.07
N SER A 111 31.94 -9.34 6.89
CA SER A 111 31.22 -10.58 6.61
C SER A 111 29.70 -10.46 6.80
N TRP A 112 29.22 -9.36 7.36
CA TRP A 112 27.79 -9.13 7.53
C TRP A 112 27.16 -8.40 6.35
N ARG A 113 27.95 -7.90 5.40
CA ARG A 113 27.47 -7.02 4.35
C ARG A 113 26.58 -7.74 3.35
N ILE A 114 25.54 -7.06 2.90
CA ILE A 114 24.78 -7.49 1.72
C ILE A 114 25.66 -7.21 0.51
N ILE A 115 25.83 -8.23 -0.34
CA ILE A 115 26.70 -8.17 -1.52
C ILE A 115 25.83 -8.40 -2.76
N ALA A 116 25.87 -7.48 -3.71
CA ALA A 116 25.11 -7.61 -4.96
C ALA A 116 25.75 -8.63 -5.89
N LEU A 117 25.07 -8.90 -7.01
CA LEU A 117 25.54 -9.89 -7.97
C LEU A 117 26.94 -9.59 -8.51
N ASP A 118 27.28 -8.31 -8.68
CA ASP A 118 28.61 -7.91 -9.19
C ASP A 118 29.71 -7.97 -8.12
N GLY A 119 29.39 -8.47 -6.93
CA GLY A 119 30.35 -8.59 -5.85
C GLY A 119 30.56 -7.33 -5.03
N LYS A 120 29.82 -6.28 -5.32
CA LYS A 120 30.00 -5.00 -4.62
C LYS A 120 29.05 -4.86 -3.45
N PRO A 121 29.54 -4.40 -2.30
CA PRO A 121 28.66 -4.02 -1.18
C PRO A 121 28.05 -2.65 -1.44
N SER A 122 27.06 -2.28 -0.63
CA SER A 122 26.22 -1.10 -0.91
C SER A 122 27.02 0.21 -0.98
N ARG A 123 28.00 0.39 -0.13
CA ARG A 123 28.72 1.68 -0.07
C ARG A 123 29.71 1.85 -1.23
N GLU A 124 29.89 0.86 -2.04
CA GLU A 124 30.70 0.98 -3.26
C GLU A 124 29.87 1.29 -4.50
N ARG A 125 28.56 1.54 -4.31
CA ARG A 125 27.67 1.86 -5.41
C ARG A 125 27.23 3.32 -5.33
N PRO A 126 27.14 4.03 -6.47
CA PRO A 126 26.74 5.44 -6.45
C PRO A 126 25.24 5.66 -6.31
N ALA A 127 24.47 4.60 -6.15
CA ALA A 127 23.03 4.73 -6.00
C ALA A 127 22.66 5.42 -4.70
N HIS A 128 21.40 5.82 -4.59
CA HIS A 128 20.89 6.49 -3.41
C HIS A 128 21.16 5.68 -2.14
N SER A 129 21.04 4.36 -2.20
CA SER A 129 21.32 3.50 -1.05
C SER A 129 22.82 3.37 -0.74
N GLY A 130 23.69 3.84 -1.65
CA GLY A 130 25.12 3.74 -1.45
C GLY A 130 25.64 4.56 -0.28
N ARG A 131 24.85 5.52 0.22
CA ARG A 131 25.23 6.29 1.40
C ARG A 131 25.28 5.43 2.64
N TYR A 132 24.42 4.41 2.71
CA TYR A 132 24.28 3.59 3.92
C TYR A 132 24.75 2.17 3.68
N GLY A 133 25.43 1.62 4.70
CA GLY A 133 25.77 0.21 4.72
C GLY A 133 24.57 -0.63 5.08
N VAL A 134 24.39 -1.74 4.37
CA VAL A 134 23.27 -2.65 4.61
C VAL A 134 23.80 -4.03 4.97
N CYS A 135 23.17 -4.63 5.98
CA CYS A 135 23.65 -5.88 6.59
C CYS A 135 22.66 -7.02 6.32
N CYS A 136 23.20 -8.18 6.04
CA CYS A 136 22.41 -9.33 5.64
C CYS A 136 21.76 -10.03 6.84
N PRO A 137 20.46 -10.24 6.82
CA PRO A 137 19.80 -10.97 7.91
C PRO A 137 20.18 -12.44 8.01
N ASN A 138 20.84 -13.00 7.00
CA ASN A 138 21.33 -14.38 7.06
C ASN A 138 22.74 -14.48 7.65
N SER A 139 23.39 -13.36 7.90
CA SER A 139 24.76 -13.32 8.41
C SER A 139 24.76 -13.22 9.94
N GLY A 140 25.94 -13.08 10.51
CA GLY A 140 26.07 -12.84 11.95
C GLY A 140 25.45 -11.55 12.44
N TYR A 141 25.10 -10.66 11.54
CA TYR A 141 24.36 -9.44 11.89
C TYR A 141 23.08 -9.77 12.68
N ARG A 142 22.48 -10.90 12.37
CA ARG A 142 21.26 -11.36 13.07
C ARG A 142 21.45 -11.37 14.58
N GLU A 143 22.53 -11.98 15.05
CA GLU A 143 22.77 -12.06 16.49
C GLU A 143 23.09 -10.70 17.08
N PHE A 144 23.80 -9.86 16.34
CA PHE A 144 24.07 -8.50 16.80
C PHE A 144 22.77 -7.71 17.00
N ALA A 145 21.88 -7.77 16.02
CA ALA A 145 20.59 -7.06 16.11
C ALA A 145 19.80 -7.55 17.32
N LEU A 146 19.75 -8.87 17.52
CA LEU A 146 19.02 -9.43 18.67
C LEU A 146 19.63 -8.99 19.99
N SER A 147 20.97 -8.87 20.07
CA SER A 147 21.61 -8.43 21.30
C SER A 147 21.29 -6.96 21.61
N GLN A 148 21.16 -6.12 20.58
CA GLN A 148 20.78 -4.72 20.81
C GLN A 148 19.32 -4.61 21.25
N ILE A 149 18.44 -5.41 20.65
CA ILE A 149 17.04 -5.44 21.05
C ILE A 149 16.92 -5.85 22.51
N GLU A 150 17.67 -6.88 22.90
CA GLU A 150 17.68 -7.34 24.29
C GLU A 150 18.13 -6.22 25.23
N GLU A 151 19.19 -5.51 24.86
CA GLU A 151 19.70 -4.41 25.68
C GLU A 151 18.65 -3.32 25.87
N LEU A 152 17.98 -2.91 24.76
CA LEU A 152 16.96 -1.88 24.83
C LEU A 152 15.77 -2.31 25.68
N CYS A 153 15.27 -3.52 25.46
CA CYS A 153 14.06 -3.98 26.16
C CYS A 153 14.31 -4.22 27.64
N ASN A 154 15.54 -4.62 28.02
CA ASN A 154 15.86 -4.83 29.41
C ASN A 154 16.13 -3.53 30.16
N ASN A 155 16.60 -2.48 29.47
CA ASN A 155 17.07 -1.28 30.15
C ASN A 155 16.09 -0.12 30.15
N TYR A 156 15.06 -0.17 29.33
CA TYR A 156 14.14 0.95 29.19
C TYR A 156 12.70 0.48 29.24
N ASN A 157 11.82 1.39 29.70
CA ASN A 157 10.39 1.15 29.79
C ASN A 157 9.71 2.03 28.75
N PHE A 158 9.16 1.44 27.71
CA PHE A 158 8.54 2.16 26.61
C PHE A 158 7.37 1.34 26.06
N GLU A 159 6.47 2.01 25.31
CA GLU A 159 5.24 1.40 24.88
C GLU A 159 5.37 0.55 23.63
N GLY A 160 6.29 0.91 22.73
CA GLY A 160 6.43 0.15 21.50
C GLY A 160 7.79 0.30 20.86
N ILE A 161 8.06 -0.53 19.86
CA ILE A 161 9.28 -0.43 19.06
C ILE A 161 8.89 -0.49 17.57
N PHE A 162 9.53 0.36 16.78
CA PHE A 162 9.39 0.42 15.34
C PHE A 162 10.69 0.00 14.70
N PHE A 163 10.65 -1.07 13.91
CA PHE A 163 11.81 -1.55 13.16
C PHE A 163 11.74 -0.99 11.75
N ASP A 164 12.66 -0.07 11.44
CA ASP A 164 12.74 0.49 10.11
C ASP A 164 13.59 -0.39 9.21
N MET A 165 13.32 -0.33 7.93
CA MET A 165 14.11 -1.02 6.89
C MET A 165 14.09 -2.55 7.02
N THR A 166 12.88 -3.11 7.15
CA THR A 166 12.69 -4.55 7.13
C THR A 166 12.38 -4.97 5.69
N PHE A 167 13.43 -5.02 4.87
CA PHE A 167 13.32 -5.44 3.47
C PHE A 167 14.71 -5.68 2.90
N TRP A 168 14.77 -6.39 1.77
CA TRP A 168 16.02 -6.58 1.03
C TRP A 168 16.27 -5.33 0.19
N PRO A 169 17.36 -4.59 0.43
CA PRO A 169 17.65 -3.42 -0.43
C PRO A 169 18.13 -3.80 -1.82
N THR A 170 18.63 -5.02 -1.97
CA THR A 170 18.98 -5.60 -3.27
C THR A 170 19.01 -7.12 -3.11
N VAL A 171 19.18 -7.84 -4.23
CA VAL A 171 19.33 -9.29 -4.16
C VAL A 171 20.73 -9.60 -3.64
N CYS A 172 20.81 -10.37 -2.55
CA CYS A 172 22.06 -10.59 -1.85
C CYS A 172 22.72 -11.90 -2.28
N TYR A 173 23.97 -11.79 -2.68
CA TYR A 173 24.80 -12.94 -3.10
C TYR A 173 25.96 -13.15 -2.12
N CYS A 174 25.82 -12.75 -0.87
CA CYS A 174 26.87 -12.93 0.12
C CYS A 174 27.06 -14.40 0.46
N LYS A 175 28.17 -14.70 1.12
CA LYS A 175 28.51 -16.09 1.45
C LYS A 175 27.39 -16.74 2.29
N SER A 176 26.82 -16.02 3.24
CA SER A 176 25.77 -16.58 4.09
C SER A 176 24.53 -16.97 3.27
N CYS A 177 24.13 -16.13 2.33
CA CYS A 177 22.99 -16.45 1.48
C CYS A 177 23.29 -17.64 0.57
N GLN A 178 24.52 -17.69 0.00
CA GLN A 178 24.92 -18.81 -0.84
C GLN A 178 24.86 -20.12 -0.06
N GLU A 179 25.44 -20.13 1.13
CA GLU A 179 25.49 -21.34 1.96
C GLU A 179 24.10 -21.77 2.39
N ARG A 180 23.24 -20.83 2.80
CA ARG A 180 21.92 -21.18 3.25
C ARG A 180 21.07 -21.75 2.11
N PHE A 181 21.13 -21.13 0.94
CA PHE A 181 20.36 -21.62 -0.20
C PHE A 181 20.82 -23.04 -0.59
N PHE A 182 22.13 -23.25 -0.61
CA PHE A 182 22.66 -24.59 -0.94
C PHE A 182 22.22 -25.63 0.10
N LYS A 183 22.28 -25.26 1.38
CA LYS A 183 21.85 -26.17 2.43
C LYS A 183 20.36 -26.54 2.31
N GLU A 184 19.53 -25.56 1.95
CA GLU A 184 18.09 -25.77 1.90
C GLU A 184 17.61 -26.38 0.59
N THR A 185 18.32 -26.19 -0.52
CA THR A 185 17.84 -26.62 -1.84
C THR A 185 18.80 -27.52 -2.58
N GLY A 186 20.06 -27.57 -2.20
CA GLY A 186 21.09 -28.30 -2.94
C GLY A 186 21.57 -27.57 -4.18
N LYS A 187 21.21 -26.31 -4.35
CA LYS A 187 21.51 -25.58 -5.58
C LYS A 187 22.25 -24.28 -5.29
N GLU A 188 22.93 -23.76 -6.31
CA GLU A 188 23.55 -22.45 -6.25
C GLU A 188 22.51 -21.36 -6.48
N LEU A 189 22.79 -20.16 -5.99
CA LEU A 189 21.89 -19.02 -6.18
C LEU A 189 21.75 -18.71 -7.68
N PRO A 190 20.52 -18.64 -8.21
CA PRO A 190 20.34 -18.23 -9.60
C PRO A 190 20.73 -16.77 -9.80
N LYS A 191 21.18 -16.46 -11.00
CA LYS A 191 21.63 -15.10 -11.34
C LYS A 191 20.78 -14.45 -12.43
N ILE A 192 19.96 -15.25 -13.11
CA ILE A 192 19.16 -14.80 -14.25
C ILE A 192 17.69 -14.86 -13.89
N ILE A 193 17.00 -13.78 -14.14
CA ILE A 193 15.56 -13.68 -13.87
C ILE A 193 14.77 -14.47 -14.90
N ASP A 194 13.86 -15.31 -14.45
CA ASP A 194 12.92 -15.98 -15.33
C ASP A 194 11.73 -16.43 -14.49
N TRP A 195 10.61 -15.70 -14.60
CA TRP A 195 9.46 -15.97 -13.76
C TRP A 195 8.72 -17.24 -14.16
N GLU A 196 9.14 -17.88 -15.26
CA GLU A 196 8.63 -19.16 -15.68
C GLU A 196 9.62 -20.29 -15.42
N ASN A 197 10.65 -20.05 -14.59
CA ASN A 197 11.66 -21.03 -14.23
C ASN A 197 11.55 -21.33 -12.74
N PRO A 198 11.20 -22.58 -12.37
CA PRO A 198 11.04 -22.91 -10.96
C PRO A 198 12.27 -22.69 -10.09
N ASP A 199 13.48 -22.84 -10.64
CA ASP A 199 14.70 -22.60 -9.85
C ASP A 199 14.85 -21.13 -9.46
N TRP A 200 14.58 -20.22 -10.41
CA TRP A 200 14.61 -18.79 -10.10
C TRP A 200 13.53 -18.43 -9.09
N VAL A 201 12.32 -18.93 -9.31
CA VAL A 201 11.22 -18.58 -8.40
C VAL A 201 11.45 -19.17 -7.03
N LYS A 202 12.07 -20.36 -6.93
CA LYS A 202 12.45 -20.94 -5.64
C LYS A 202 13.34 -19.98 -4.84
N PHE A 203 14.32 -19.36 -5.52
CA PHE A 203 15.19 -18.38 -4.87
C PHE A 203 14.37 -17.20 -4.36
N GLN A 204 13.46 -16.68 -5.19
CA GLN A 204 12.62 -15.56 -4.76
C GLN A 204 11.76 -15.94 -3.55
N ARG A 205 11.15 -17.14 -3.56
CA ARG A 205 10.35 -17.58 -2.40
C ARG A 205 11.22 -17.68 -1.15
N LYS A 206 12.45 -18.18 -1.30
CA LYS A 206 13.38 -18.26 -0.16
C LYS A 206 13.74 -16.86 0.37
N ARG A 207 13.99 -15.90 -0.52
CA ARG A 207 14.29 -14.54 -0.08
C ARG A 207 13.12 -13.96 0.75
N GLU A 208 11.90 -14.20 0.30
CA GLU A 208 10.70 -13.77 1.04
C GLU A 208 10.61 -14.47 2.38
N GLU A 209 10.87 -15.77 2.40
CA GLU A 209 10.81 -16.58 3.62
C GLU A 209 11.86 -16.13 4.63
N TRP A 210 13.10 -15.92 4.17
CA TRP A 210 14.20 -15.50 5.07
C TRP A 210 13.92 -14.12 5.68
N LEU A 211 13.39 -13.22 4.90
CA LEU A 211 13.07 -11.88 5.40
C LEU A 211 11.96 -11.95 6.45
N SER A 212 10.92 -12.71 6.16
CA SER A 212 9.82 -12.91 7.09
C SER A 212 10.30 -13.55 8.38
N GLU A 213 11.18 -14.55 8.27
CA GLU A 213 11.78 -15.19 9.45
C GLU A 213 12.52 -14.15 10.31
N PHE A 214 13.31 -13.29 9.67
CA PHE A 214 14.05 -12.26 10.39
C PHE A 214 13.10 -11.28 11.10
N ALA A 215 12.04 -10.88 10.43
CA ALA A 215 11.03 -10.00 11.05
C ALA A 215 10.43 -10.66 12.29
N HIS A 216 10.06 -11.94 12.17
CA HIS A 216 9.46 -12.64 13.29
C HIS A 216 10.48 -12.88 14.41
N LEU A 217 11.76 -13.13 14.08
CA LEU A 217 12.80 -13.28 15.08
C LEU A 217 12.94 -12.02 15.94
N THR A 218 12.98 -10.86 15.29
CA THR A 218 13.12 -9.61 16.04
C THR A 218 11.89 -9.32 16.89
N THR A 219 10.72 -9.56 16.34
CA THR A 219 9.46 -9.39 17.08
C THR A 219 9.41 -10.34 18.27
N ASN A 220 9.75 -11.61 18.05
CA ASN A 220 9.68 -12.60 19.12
C ASN A 220 10.69 -12.30 20.22
N LYS A 221 11.86 -11.74 19.86
CA LYS A 221 12.82 -11.31 20.86
C LYS A 221 12.23 -10.26 21.78
N VAL A 222 11.59 -9.24 21.21
CA VAL A 222 10.92 -8.21 22.01
C VAL A 222 9.88 -8.85 22.92
N LYS A 223 9.00 -9.67 22.34
CA LYS A 223 7.88 -10.25 23.09
C LYS A 223 8.34 -11.21 24.18
N SER A 224 9.47 -11.88 23.97
CA SER A 224 10.01 -12.79 24.99
C SER A 224 10.47 -12.04 26.23
N ILE A 225 10.87 -10.78 26.08
CA ILE A 225 11.32 -9.96 27.21
C ILE A 225 10.15 -9.23 27.84
N ASN A 226 9.28 -8.62 27.00
CA ASN A 226 8.11 -7.89 27.49
C ASN A 226 6.99 -7.96 26.45
N PRO A 227 6.02 -8.86 26.64
CA PRO A 227 4.95 -9.02 25.65
C PRO A 227 4.03 -7.80 25.51
N ASN A 228 4.12 -6.84 26.42
CA ASN A 228 3.28 -5.63 26.36
C ASN A 228 3.87 -4.56 25.44
N ILE A 229 5.14 -4.70 25.02
CA ILE A 229 5.72 -3.76 24.06
C ILE A 229 5.11 -4.07 22.67
N SER A 230 4.52 -3.07 22.03
CA SER A 230 4.02 -3.26 20.67
C SER A 230 5.20 -3.28 19.70
N VAL A 231 5.04 -4.03 18.61
CA VAL A 231 6.06 -4.10 17.56
C VAL A 231 5.44 -3.72 16.23
N GLU A 232 6.14 -2.87 15.50
CA GLU A 232 5.74 -2.43 14.16
C GLU A 232 6.98 -2.53 13.27
N HIS A 233 6.86 -3.27 12.16
CA HIS A 233 7.88 -3.27 11.11
C HIS A 233 7.45 -2.34 10.01
N GLN A 234 8.38 -1.50 9.53
CA GLN A 234 8.10 -0.60 8.41
C GLN A 234 7.59 -1.42 7.23
N PHE A 235 6.40 -1.09 6.72
CA PHE A 235 5.71 -1.96 5.79
C PHE A 235 5.30 -1.26 4.48
N SER A 236 5.67 0.01 4.28
CA SER A 236 5.31 0.70 3.05
C SER A 236 5.98 0.06 1.82
N THR A 237 7.07 -0.68 2.02
CA THR A 237 7.75 -1.39 0.94
C THR A 237 6.94 -2.57 0.42
N CYS A 238 5.79 -2.85 1.01
CA CYS A 238 4.89 -3.89 0.51
C CYS A 238 4.43 -3.61 -0.93
N VAL A 239 4.47 -2.34 -1.37
CA VAL A 239 4.16 -1.99 -2.76
C VAL A 239 5.42 -1.79 -3.61
N ALA A 240 6.61 -2.05 -3.06
CA ALA A 240 7.83 -2.04 -3.85
C ALA A 240 7.92 -3.33 -4.67
N ASP A 241 8.83 -3.35 -5.63
CA ASP A 241 8.92 -4.49 -6.54
C ASP A 241 9.45 -5.76 -5.84
N TRP A 242 9.47 -6.85 -6.60
CA TRP A 242 9.84 -8.17 -6.11
C TRP A 242 11.18 -8.20 -5.37
N SER A 243 12.13 -7.34 -5.78
CA SER A 243 13.48 -7.42 -5.23
C SER A 243 13.53 -7.09 -3.74
N PHE A 244 12.54 -6.38 -3.23
CA PHE A 244 12.47 -6.08 -1.79
C PHE A 244 12.07 -7.28 -0.95
N GLY A 245 11.44 -8.30 -1.56
CA GLY A 245 11.12 -9.55 -0.87
C GLY A 245 10.04 -9.46 0.19
N VAL A 246 9.23 -8.41 0.17
CA VAL A 246 8.23 -8.18 1.21
C VAL A 246 6.91 -8.84 0.84
N THR A 247 6.35 -9.61 1.78
CA THR A 247 5.05 -10.25 1.61
C THR A 247 4.15 -9.93 2.80
N SER A 248 2.93 -10.43 2.76
CA SER A 248 2.00 -10.25 3.87
C SER A 248 2.47 -10.91 5.17
N GLU A 249 3.43 -11.84 5.09
CA GLU A 249 3.96 -12.47 6.31
C GLU A 249 4.63 -11.45 7.24
N ILE A 250 5.19 -10.38 6.68
CA ILE A 250 5.78 -9.31 7.49
C ILE A 250 4.69 -8.65 8.36
N SER A 251 3.50 -8.44 7.81
CA SER A 251 2.45 -7.79 8.59
C SER A 251 2.02 -8.62 9.79
N LYS A 252 2.20 -9.93 9.72
CA LYS A 252 1.87 -10.81 10.86
C LYS A 252 2.83 -10.61 12.03
N ALA A 253 4.03 -10.08 11.76
CA ALA A 253 5.02 -9.81 12.81
C ALA A 253 4.75 -8.49 13.53
N SER A 254 3.79 -7.70 13.07
CA SER A 254 3.52 -6.37 13.61
C SER A 254 2.18 -6.34 14.34
N ASP A 255 2.13 -5.61 15.45
CA ASP A 255 0.87 -5.43 16.17
C ASP A 255 -0.11 -4.60 15.35
N TYR A 256 0.39 -3.65 14.55
CA TYR A 256 -0.41 -2.92 13.59
C TYR A 256 0.45 -2.58 12.39
N CYS A 257 -0.20 -2.44 11.22
CA CYS A 257 0.53 -2.06 10.01
C CYS A 257 0.87 -0.59 10.02
N GLY A 258 2.05 -0.26 9.49
CA GLY A 258 2.45 1.13 9.35
C GLY A 258 3.76 1.24 8.60
N GLY A 259 4.14 2.48 8.32
CA GLY A 259 5.39 2.75 7.63
C GLY A 259 5.31 4.03 6.85
N ASP A 260 6.46 4.66 6.65
CA ASP A 260 6.54 5.93 5.95
C ASP A 260 6.32 5.74 4.47
N PHE A 261 5.65 6.72 3.87
CA PHE A 261 5.24 6.64 2.49
C PHE A 261 5.32 8.03 1.86
N TYR A 262 5.78 8.09 0.62
CA TYR A 262 6.12 9.35 -0.02
C TYR A 262 5.48 9.50 -1.40
N GLY A 263 4.26 8.99 -1.56
CA GLY A 263 3.53 9.10 -2.82
C GLY A 263 2.53 10.24 -2.83
N GLY A 264 1.70 10.29 -3.87
CA GLY A 264 0.63 11.25 -3.97
C GLY A 264 -0.66 10.78 -3.31
N SER A 265 -1.74 11.52 -3.54
CA SER A 265 -3.02 11.22 -2.88
C SER A 265 -3.57 9.84 -3.23
N LEU A 266 -3.41 9.41 -4.48
CA LEU A 266 -3.87 8.08 -4.89
C LEU A 266 -3.12 7.00 -4.13
N GLN A 267 -1.79 7.11 -4.10
CA GLN A 267 -0.95 6.12 -3.43
C GLN A 267 -1.23 6.10 -1.93
N GLU A 268 -1.47 7.27 -1.33
CA GLU A 268 -1.81 7.32 0.10
C GLU A 268 -3.12 6.59 0.37
N SER A 269 -4.15 6.86 -0.43
CA SER A 269 -5.44 6.18 -0.24
C SER A 269 -5.29 4.67 -0.42
N PHE A 270 -4.55 4.25 -1.44
CA PHE A 270 -4.32 2.82 -1.70
C PHE A 270 -3.64 2.15 -0.52
N ILE A 271 -2.56 2.75 -0.01
CA ILE A 271 -1.80 2.12 1.07
C ILE A 271 -2.62 2.10 2.37
N CYS A 272 -3.40 3.15 2.63
CA CYS A 272 -4.25 3.18 3.82
C CYS A 272 -5.31 2.06 3.77
N LYS A 273 -5.91 1.86 2.59
CA LYS A 273 -6.93 0.80 2.45
C LYS A 273 -6.29 -0.59 2.54
N LEU A 274 -5.08 -0.74 2.02
CA LEU A 274 -4.34 -1.99 2.16
C LEU A 274 -4.01 -2.26 3.63
N TYR A 275 -3.46 -1.26 4.32
CA TYR A 275 -3.15 -1.38 5.75
C TYR A 275 -4.41 -1.70 6.56
N TYR A 276 -5.53 -1.04 6.24
CA TYR A 276 -6.78 -1.27 6.99
C TYR A 276 -7.15 -2.75 7.00
N ASN A 277 -7.03 -3.41 5.85
CA ASN A 277 -7.42 -4.82 5.75
C ASN A 277 -6.33 -5.76 6.24
N LEU A 278 -5.06 -5.35 6.23
CA LEU A 278 -3.97 -6.23 6.64
C LEU A 278 -3.64 -6.15 8.13
N THR A 279 -3.90 -5.01 8.75
CA THR A 279 -3.44 -4.77 10.11
C THR A 279 -4.04 -5.79 11.09
N ASN A 280 -3.23 -6.27 12.02
CA ASN A 280 -3.73 -7.15 13.06
C ASN A 280 -4.64 -6.42 14.05
N ASN A 281 -4.36 -5.14 14.28
CA ASN A 281 -5.16 -4.32 15.20
C ASN A 281 -5.33 -2.93 14.61
N GLN A 282 -6.51 -2.33 14.81
CA GLN A 282 -6.75 -0.95 14.42
C GLN A 282 -6.30 -0.01 15.53
N PRO A 283 -5.91 1.20 15.24
CA PRO A 283 -5.74 1.73 13.89
C PRO A 283 -4.38 1.35 13.31
N PHE A 284 -4.31 1.29 11.98
CA PHE A 284 -3.02 1.27 11.31
C PHE A 284 -2.39 2.66 11.41
N GLU A 285 -1.12 2.79 11.01
CA GLU A 285 -0.41 4.06 11.09
C GLU A 285 0.09 4.48 9.71
N PHE A 286 -0.28 5.68 9.31
CA PHE A 286 0.26 6.27 8.09
C PHE A 286 1.25 7.35 8.47
N MET A 287 2.48 7.29 7.96
CA MET A 287 3.47 8.30 8.28
C MET A 287 4.06 8.90 7.00
N THR A 288 4.28 10.21 7.01
CA THR A 288 4.96 10.85 5.90
C THR A 288 5.65 12.12 6.40
N SER A 289 6.57 12.63 5.59
CA SER A 289 7.43 13.75 5.97
C SER A 289 6.69 15.09 5.89
N ARG A 290 7.04 15.99 6.83
CA ARG A 290 6.62 17.38 6.68
C ARG A 290 7.44 18.10 5.62
N CYS A 291 8.58 17.52 5.25
CA CYS A 291 9.47 18.09 4.22
C CYS A 291 8.95 17.74 2.82
N ILE A 292 9.30 18.59 1.86
CA ILE A 292 8.86 18.41 0.48
C ILE A 292 9.33 17.06 -0.08
N ASN A 293 10.57 16.67 0.24
CA ASN A 293 11.09 15.36 -0.16
C ASN A 293 12.26 14.99 0.74
N LEU A 294 12.80 13.79 0.54
CA LEU A 294 13.87 13.27 1.40
C LEU A 294 15.21 13.95 1.20
N ARG A 295 15.37 14.75 0.15
CA ARG A 295 16.64 15.44 -0.13
C ARG A 295 16.65 16.86 0.40
N ASP A 296 15.54 17.35 0.90
CA ASP A 296 15.40 18.73 1.35
C ASP A 296 14.68 18.77 2.68
N HIS A 297 15.45 18.87 3.76
CA HIS A 297 14.89 18.93 5.11
C HIS A 297 14.49 20.35 5.50
N THR A 298 14.79 21.34 4.66
CA THR A 298 14.54 22.74 4.98
C THR A 298 13.17 23.19 4.56
N THR A 299 12.75 22.82 3.35
CA THR A 299 11.47 23.27 2.80
C THR A 299 10.34 22.41 3.33
N THR A 300 9.35 23.07 3.91
CA THR A 300 8.18 22.41 4.50
C THR A 300 7.03 22.42 3.49
N LYS A 301 6.28 21.32 3.46
CA LYS A 301 5.01 21.26 2.71
C LYS A 301 4.07 22.34 3.24
N SER A 302 3.19 22.84 2.38
CA SER A 302 2.20 23.80 2.80
C SER A 302 1.30 23.19 3.88
N LYS A 303 0.74 24.04 4.74
CA LYS A 303 -0.22 23.56 5.73
C LYS A 303 -1.39 22.85 5.07
N GLU A 304 -1.82 23.37 3.91
CA GLU A 304 -2.93 22.76 3.16
C GLU A 304 -2.61 21.33 2.73
N LEU A 305 -1.39 21.09 2.27
CA LEU A 305 -1.00 19.73 1.87
C LEU A 305 -0.90 18.83 3.09
N LEU A 306 -0.30 19.31 4.19
CA LEU A 306 -0.20 18.51 5.41
C LEU A 306 -1.58 18.15 5.93
N GLU A 307 -2.52 19.10 5.92
CA GLU A 307 -3.90 18.82 6.35
C GLU A 307 -4.53 17.74 5.48
N ALA A 308 -4.38 17.85 4.16
CA ALA A 308 -5.00 16.89 3.25
C ALA A 308 -4.46 15.49 3.50
N GLN A 309 -3.13 15.37 3.74
CA GLN A 309 -2.53 14.07 4.01
C GLN A 309 -3.03 13.50 5.34
N VAL A 310 -3.13 14.33 6.36
CA VAL A 310 -3.65 13.89 7.66
C VAL A 310 -5.08 13.38 7.52
N TYR A 311 -5.94 14.17 6.84
CA TYR A 311 -7.34 13.77 6.70
C TYR A 311 -7.52 12.57 5.78
N SER A 312 -6.61 12.35 4.84
CA SER A 312 -6.67 11.14 4.01
C SER A 312 -6.49 9.89 4.89
N ALA A 313 -5.53 9.92 5.80
CA ALA A 313 -5.35 8.80 6.73
C ALA A 313 -6.56 8.65 7.65
N LEU A 314 -7.03 9.75 8.22
CA LEU A 314 -8.18 9.74 9.13
C LEU A 314 -9.43 9.21 8.43
N SER A 315 -9.64 9.61 7.17
CA SER A 315 -10.79 9.15 6.38
C SER A 315 -10.80 7.65 6.18
N ASN A 316 -9.66 7.01 6.29
CA ASN A 316 -9.53 5.56 6.17
C ASN A 316 -9.41 4.87 7.54
N GLY A 317 -9.57 5.61 8.62
CA GLY A 317 -9.56 5.05 9.96
C GLY A 317 -8.19 4.94 10.59
N GLY A 318 -7.17 5.53 10.00
CA GLY A 318 -5.79 5.39 10.45
C GLY A 318 -5.31 6.48 11.38
N ALA A 319 -4.25 6.16 12.12
CA ALA A 319 -3.49 7.15 12.85
C ALA A 319 -2.51 7.82 11.90
N PHE A 320 -2.12 9.04 12.22
CA PHE A 320 -1.15 9.78 11.41
C PHE A 320 0.10 10.06 12.20
N LEU A 321 1.25 9.98 11.54
CA LEU A 321 2.52 10.31 12.14
C LEU A 321 3.26 11.29 11.23
N PHE A 322 3.51 12.51 11.75
CA PHE A 322 4.36 13.48 11.08
C PHE A 322 5.82 13.11 11.25
N ILE A 323 6.56 13.04 10.15
CA ILE A 323 8.01 12.87 10.20
C ILE A 323 8.66 14.24 10.04
N ASP A 324 9.45 14.64 11.04
CA ASP A 324 10.30 15.81 10.96
C ASP A 324 11.74 15.33 10.77
N ALA A 325 12.67 16.24 10.64
CA ALA A 325 14.10 15.93 10.54
C ALA A 325 14.86 16.95 11.36
N ILE A 326 15.74 16.45 12.21
CA ILE A 326 16.52 17.31 13.09
C ILE A 326 17.65 18.00 12.31
N ASP A 327 17.97 19.23 12.69
CA ASP A 327 19.20 19.85 12.21
C ASP A 327 20.37 19.05 12.79
N PRO A 328 21.45 18.85 12.04
CA PRO A 328 22.57 18.10 12.59
C PRO A 328 23.13 18.57 13.93
N VAL A 329 23.00 19.87 14.25
CA VAL A 329 23.45 20.34 15.56
C VAL A 329 22.46 19.95 16.68
N GLY A 330 21.26 19.50 16.34
CA GLY A 330 20.32 18.99 17.33
C GLY A 330 19.10 19.85 17.57
N THR A 331 18.87 20.90 16.77
CA THR A 331 17.75 21.81 16.99
C THR A 331 16.56 21.46 16.09
N LEU A 332 15.38 21.89 16.52
CA LEU A 332 14.13 21.69 15.80
C LEU A 332 13.49 23.04 15.48
N ASN A 333 12.65 23.07 14.45
CA ASN A 333 11.99 24.28 14.00
C ASN A 333 10.64 24.43 14.70
N LYS A 334 10.56 25.43 15.58
CA LYS A 334 9.36 25.69 16.39
C LYS A 334 8.11 25.92 15.52
N LYS A 335 8.27 26.61 14.40
CA LYS A 335 7.12 26.96 13.56
C LYS A 335 6.43 25.73 13.02
N ILE A 336 7.19 24.70 12.70
CA ILE A 336 6.62 23.44 12.20
C ILE A 336 5.74 22.80 13.26
N TYR A 337 6.17 22.83 14.51
CA TYR A 337 5.41 22.23 15.60
C TYR A 337 4.15 23.04 15.93
N GLU A 338 4.18 24.34 15.67
CA GLU A 338 2.96 25.14 15.78
C GLU A 338 1.96 24.75 14.70
N THR A 339 2.43 24.55 13.47
CA THR A 339 1.55 24.10 12.38
C THR A 339 0.96 22.70 12.68
N MET A 340 1.81 21.78 13.14
CA MET A 340 1.32 20.46 13.53
C MET A 340 0.24 20.57 14.60
N GLY A 341 0.45 21.49 15.57
CA GLY A 341 -0.50 21.68 16.66
C GLY A 341 -1.84 22.19 16.16
N GLU A 342 -1.84 23.09 15.19
CA GLU A 342 -3.10 23.55 14.62
C GLU A 342 -3.86 22.42 13.96
N ILE A 343 -3.16 21.58 13.22
CA ILE A 343 -3.79 20.45 12.52
C ILE A 343 -4.26 19.41 13.54
N TYR A 344 -3.41 19.05 14.49
CA TYR A 344 -3.75 18.01 15.47
C TYR A 344 -4.82 18.45 16.46
N SER A 345 -4.93 19.75 16.74
CA SER A 345 -6.04 20.23 17.58
C SER A 345 -7.37 19.90 16.95
N ARG A 346 -7.46 20.01 15.63
CA ARG A 346 -8.70 19.67 14.93
C ARG A 346 -8.91 18.16 14.87
N VAL A 347 -7.85 17.39 14.64
CA VAL A 347 -7.95 15.93 14.65
C VAL A 347 -8.52 15.43 15.97
N LYS A 348 -8.09 16.04 17.08
CA LYS A 348 -8.56 15.65 18.40
C LYS A 348 -10.09 15.67 18.50
N ASP A 349 -10.72 16.64 17.85
CA ASP A 349 -12.17 16.77 17.90
C ASP A 349 -12.88 15.64 17.19
N TYR A 350 -12.21 14.96 16.24
CA TYR A 350 -12.81 13.87 15.49
C TYR A 350 -12.55 12.50 16.11
N GLU A 351 -11.61 12.39 17.06
CA GLU A 351 -11.11 11.08 17.49
C GLU A 351 -12.20 10.17 18.04
N LYS A 352 -13.18 10.71 18.73
CA LYS A 352 -14.24 9.87 19.31
C LYS A 352 -15.18 9.29 18.24
N TYR A 353 -15.07 9.75 17.01
CA TYR A 353 -15.91 9.25 15.91
C TYR A 353 -15.17 8.29 14.99
N ILE A 354 -13.87 8.06 15.21
CA ILE A 354 -13.06 7.19 14.35
C ILE A 354 -13.28 5.74 14.78
N GLY A 355 -13.38 4.85 13.81
CA GLY A 355 -13.49 3.42 14.05
C GLY A 355 -14.70 2.83 13.36
N GLY A 356 -14.95 1.56 13.65
CA GLY A 356 -16.05 0.85 13.03
C GLY A 356 -15.59 0.04 11.85
N LYS A 357 -16.55 -0.41 11.05
CA LYS A 357 -16.27 -1.29 9.92
C LYS A 357 -16.35 -0.53 8.61
N LEU A 358 -15.24 -0.50 7.89
CA LEU A 358 -15.17 0.19 6.59
C LEU A 358 -16.08 -0.47 5.58
N CYS A 359 -16.89 0.33 4.90
CA CYS A 359 -17.75 -0.15 3.82
C CYS A 359 -16.88 -0.44 2.58
N GLN A 360 -16.94 -1.67 2.11
CA GLN A 360 -16.11 -2.13 1.00
C GLN A 360 -16.96 -3.01 0.09
N ASP A 361 -17.77 -2.43 -0.77
CA ASP A 361 -18.58 -3.23 -1.69
C ASP A 361 -17.70 -3.93 -2.71
N VAL A 362 -16.62 -3.28 -3.13
CA VAL A 362 -15.68 -3.80 -4.11
C VAL A 362 -14.39 -4.19 -3.41
N GLY A 363 -13.91 -5.41 -3.67
CA GLY A 363 -12.58 -5.83 -3.22
C GLY A 363 -11.62 -5.83 -4.40
N VAL A 364 -10.56 -5.02 -4.32
CA VAL A 364 -9.50 -5.03 -5.32
C VAL A 364 -8.37 -5.89 -4.77
N TYR A 365 -8.08 -6.98 -5.45
CA TYR A 365 -7.14 -7.97 -4.93
C TYR A 365 -5.70 -7.57 -5.21
N PHE A 366 -4.88 -7.51 -4.16
CA PHE A 366 -3.46 -7.21 -4.26
C PHE A 366 -2.67 -8.47 -3.93
N SER A 367 -1.81 -8.87 -4.87
CA SER A 367 -1.01 -10.10 -4.78
C SER A 367 0.47 -9.74 -4.58
N PHE A 368 1.01 -10.06 -3.41
CA PHE A 368 2.41 -9.77 -3.11
C PHE A 368 3.36 -10.54 -4.02
N GLU A 369 2.96 -11.71 -4.50
CA GLU A 369 3.82 -12.52 -5.35
C GLU A 369 3.78 -12.10 -6.82
N SER A 370 2.88 -11.17 -7.17
CA SER A 370 2.72 -10.72 -8.57
C SER A 370 3.42 -9.39 -8.86
N LYS A 371 4.38 -8.99 -8.02
CA LYS A 371 5.02 -7.66 -8.12
C LYS A 371 6.25 -7.68 -9.02
N PHE A 372 6.13 -8.22 -10.20
CA PHE A 372 7.25 -8.33 -11.13
C PHE A 372 6.76 -8.07 -12.55
N ASP A 373 7.72 -7.86 -13.45
CA ASP A 373 7.45 -7.69 -14.88
C ASP A 373 7.57 -9.07 -15.54
N PRO A 374 6.47 -9.63 -16.05
CA PRO A 374 6.55 -10.96 -16.67
C PRO A 374 7.45 -10.99 -17.90
N LYS A 375 7.80 -9.82 -18.45
CA LYS A 375 8.71 -9.74 -19.60
C LYS A 375 10.17 -9.68 -19.19
N ASP A 376 10.49 -9.60 -17.90
CA ASP A 376 11.85 -9.75 -17.41
C ASP A 376 12.20 -11.23 -17.48
N LYS A 377 12.89 -11.62 -18.53
CA LYS A 377 13.27 -13.02 -18.77
C LYS A 377 14.61 -13.03 -19.46
N GLY A 378 15.57 -13.75 -18.88
CA GLY A 378 16.89 -13.83 -19.45
C GLY A 378 17.84 -12.71 -19.07
N LYS A 379 17.40 -11.80 -18.22
CA LYS A 379 18.24 -10.69 -17.71
C LYS A 379 18.86 -11.08 -16.39
N ASN A 380 20.04 -10.54 -16.09
CA ASN A 380 20.56 -10.74 -14.74
C ASN A 380 19.82 -9.80 -13.78
N VAL A 381 19.97 -10.08 -12.47
CA VAL A 381 19.12 -9.38 -11.47
C VAL A 381 19.39 -7.88 -11.44
N LEU A 382 20.57 -7.41 -11.84
CA LEU A 382 20.88 -5.98 -11.85
C LEU A 382 20.22 -5.25 -13.01
N GLU A 383 19.73 -5.99 -14.00
CA GLU A 383 19.13 -5.43 -15.22
C GLU A 383 17.60 -5.47 -15.21
N SER A 384 16.99 -5.81 -14.09
CA SER A 384 15.53 -5.87 -13.98
C SER A 384 14.89 -4.55 -14.37
N SER A 385 13.77 -4.61 -15.08
CA SER A 385 13.00 -3.41 -15.40
C SER A 385 12.35 -2.79 -14.17
N ARG A 386 12.14 -3.59 -13.12
CA ARG A 386 11.44 -3.16 -11.90
C ARG A 386 10.00 -2.73 -12.14
N LYS A 387 9.47 -2.97 -13.33
CA LYS A 387 8.06 -2.67 -13.61
C LYS A 387 7.16 -3.62 -12.86
N GLN A 388 5.97 -3.13 -12.52
CA GLN A 388 4.97 -3.91 -11.78
C GLN A 388 3.61 -3.72 -12.43
N PRO A 389 3.32 -4.43 -13.54
CA PRO A 389 2.00 -4.26 -14.19
C PRO A 389 0.84 -4.55 -13.24
N HIS A 390 0.96 -5.55 -12.37
CA HIS A 390 -0.09 -5.85 -11.41
C HIS A 390 -0.38 -4.65 -10.51
N LEU A 391 0.66 -4.04 -9.94
CA LEU A 391 0.46 -2.90 -9.07
C LEU A 391 -0.11 -1.70 -9.84
N ASP A 392 0.39 -1.46 -11.06
CA ASP A 392 -0.12 -0.36 -11.88
C ASP A 392 -1.62 -0.54 -12.17
N SER A 393 -2.03 -1.77 -12.49
CA SER A 393 -3.45 -2.06 -12.73
C SER A 393 -4.28 -1.89 -11.45
N ALA A 394 -3.74 -2.34 -10.30
CA ALA A 394 -4.46 -2.20 -9.04
C ALA A 394 -4.60 -0.73 -8.65
N LEU A 395 -3.55 0.06 -8.82
CA LEU A 395 -3.59 1.49 -8.50
C LEU A 395 -4.59 2.23 -9.39
N ASN A 396 -4.60 1.95 -10.69
CA ASN A 396 -5.53 2.64 -11.58
C ASN A 396 -6.96 2.15 -11.39
N THR A 397 -7.14 0.90 -10.99
CA THR A 397 -8.45 0.42 -10.56
C THR A 397 -8.93 1.25 -9.36
N ALA A 398 -8.07 1.43 -8.37
CA ALA A 398 -8.43 2.24 -7.20
C ALA A 398 -8.77 3.66 -7.60
N LYS A 399 -8.00 4.26 -8.53
CA LYS A 399 -8.27 5.61 -9.00
C LYS A 399 -9.64 5.70 -9.64
N SER A 400 -9.99 4.73 -10.49
CA SER A 400 -11.30 4.72 -11.13
C SER A 400 -12.44 4.63 -10.11
N LEU A 401 -12.25 3.80 -9.07
CA LEU A 401 -13.26 3.64 -8.04
C LEU A 401 -13.38 4.91 -7.17
N ILE A 402 -12.25 5.54 -6.84
CA ILE A 402 -12.26 6.80 -6.09
C ILE A 402 -13.01 7.88 -6.87
N ILE A 403 -12.66 8.06 -8.14
CA ILE A 403 -13.24 9.09 -8.99
C ILE A 403 -14.74 8.86 -9.18
N SER A 404 -15.15 7.61 -9.24
CA SER A 404 -16.55 7.25 -9.43
C SER A 404 -17.32 7.12 -8.11
N HIS A 405 -16.66 7.36 -6.99
CA HIS A 405 -17.26 7.36 -5.65
C HIS A 405 -17.89 6.02 -5.30
N ILE A 406 -17.19 4.92 -5.62
CA ILE A 406 -17.67 3.57 -5.34
C ILE A 406 -16.93 3.05 -4.12
N PRO A 407 -17.64 2.52 -3.11
CA PRO A 407 -16.97 2.03 -1.90
C PRO A 407 -16.15 0.77 -2.19
N PHE A 408 -14.88 0.80 -1.82
CA PHE A 408 -13.98 -0.32 -2.09
C PHE A 408 -12.90 -0.44 -1.02
N GLY A 409 -12.24 -1.58 -1.02
CA GLY A 409 -11.05 -1.81 -0.22
C GLY A 409 -10.03 -2.57 -1.03
N ILE A 410 -8.81 -2.60 -0.51
CA ILE A 410 -7.72 -3.38 -1.10
C ILE A 410 -7.62 -4.66 -0.27
N ILE A 411 -7.87 -5.79 -0.91
CA ILE A 411 -7.89 -7.07 -0.19
C ILE A 411 -6.71 -7.93 -0.62
N THR A 412 -6.38 -8.89 0.22
CA THR A 412 -5.22 -9.75 0.00
C THR A 412 -5.58 -11.18 0.37
N ARG A 413 -4.58 -12.03 0.33
CA ARG A 413 -4.68 -13.41 0.81
C ARG A 413 -5.36 -13.50 2.18
N LYS A 414 -5.15 -12.50 3.04
CA LYS A 414 -5.75 -12.49 4.38
C LYS A 414 -7.28 -12.54 4.33
N ASN A 415 -7.87 -12.04 3.24
CA ASN A 415 -9.33 -11.92 3.13
C ASN A 415 -9.99 -13.11 2.42
N LEU A 416 -9.21 -14.14 2.03
CA LEU A 416 -9.78 -15.24 1.25
C LEU A 416 -10.91 -15.98 1.95
N GLY A 417 -10.93 -15.99 3.27
CA GLY A 417 -11.99 -16.65 4.02
C GLY A 417 -13.29 -15.87 4.14
N GLU A 418 -13.33 -14.64 3.63
CA GLU A 418 -14.49 -13.76 3.79
C GLU A 418 -14.88 -13.07 2.49
N LEU A 419 -14.61 -13.70 1.34
CA LEU A 419 -14.88 -13.07 0.05
C LEU A 419 -16.37 -12.77 -0.17
N SER A 420 -17.25 -13.54 0.45
CA SER A 420 -18.69 -13.36 0.26
C SER A 420 -19.20 -12.00 0.71
N ARG A 421 -18.42 -11.26 1.50
CA ARG A 421 -18.84 -9.93 1.95
C ARG A 421 -18.72 -8.86 0.87
N TYR A 422 -18.04 -9.17 -0.26
CA TYR A 422 -17.85 -8.21 -1.33
C TYR A 422 -18.86 -8.44 -2.44
N LYS A 423 -19.44 -7.35 -2.94
CA LYS A 423 -20.40 -7.43 -4.04
C LYS A 423 -19.72 -7.78 -5.36
N VAL A 424 -18.48 -7.32 -5.55
CA VAL A 424 -17.68 -7.68 -6.70
C VAL A 424 -16.22 -7.68 -6.30
N ILE A 425 -15.45 -8.59 -6.89
CA ILE A 425 -14.00 -8.67 -6.67
C ILE A 425 -13.31 -8.44 -8.01
N ILE A 426 -12.27 -7.62 -7.99
CA ILE A 426 -11.48 -7.29 -9.17
C ILE A 426 -10.10 -7.92 -9.01
N LEU A 427 -9.69 -8.69 -10.03
CA LEU A 427 -8.37 -9.33 -10.10
C LEU A 427 -7.56 -8.63 -11.19
N PRO A 428 -6.85 -7.54 -10.85
CA PRO A 428 -6.20 -6.71 -11.89
C PRO A 428 -4.81 -7.26 -12.22
N GLU A 429 -4.71 -8.01 -13.30
CA GLU A 429 -3.44 -8.63 -13.74
C GLU A 429 -2.75 -9.37 -12.59
N VAL A 430 -3.48 -10.26 -11.92
CA VAL A 430 -2.92 -11.06 -10.83
C VAL A 430 -2.11 -12.21 -11.44
N LEU A 431 -0.82 -12.01 -11.60
CA LEU A 431 0.04 -12.86 -12.41
C LEU A 431 0.17 -14.27 -11.88
N MET A 432 0.39 -14.38 -10.58
CA MET A 432 0.61 -15.68 -9.92
C MET A 432 -0.49 -15.98 -8.92
N MET A 433 -0.97 -17.21 -8.93
CA MET A 433 -1.93 -17.69 -7.94
C MET A 433 -1.54 -19.09 -7.47
N ASP A 434 -1.96 -19.44 -6.26
CA ASP A 434 -1.85 -20.81 -5.78
C ASP A 434 -3.24 -21.43 -5.71
N GLU A 435 -3.29 -22.71 -5.34
CA GLU A 435 -4.54 -23.45 -5.30
C GLU A 435 -5.53 -22.89 -4.29
N GLU A 436 -5.05 -22.36 -3.18
CA GLU A 436 -5.95 -21.76 -2.19
C GLU A 436 -6.66 -20.54 -2.77
N GLU A 437 -5.92 -19.68 -3.48
CA GLU A 437 -6.52 -18.50 -4.12
C GLU A 437 -7.52 -18.91 -5.20
N VAL A 438 -7.10 -19.85 -6.06
CA VAL A 438 -7.96 -20.30 -7.17
C VAL A 438 -9.25 -20.89 -6.61
N SER A 439 -9.13 -21.74 -5.61
CA SER A 439 -10.30 -22.36 -4.99
C SER A 439 -11.23 -21.31 -4.37
N ALA A 440 -10.66 -20.34 -3.67
CA ALA A 440 -11.45 -19.30 -3.02
C ALA A 440 -12.22 -18.46 -4.03
N PHE A 441 -11.57 -18.05 -5.12
CA PHE A 441 -12.26 -17.23 -6.12
C PHE A 441 -13.29 -18.03 -6.89
N ARG A 442 -12.99 -19.31 -7.21
CA ARG A 442 -13.97 -20.18 -7.87
C ARG A 442 -15.21 -20.35 -6.99
N ASP A 443 -15.01 -20.66 -5.71
CA ASP A 443 -16.13 -20.85 -4.78
C ASP A 443 -16.94 -19.57 -4.61
N TYR A 444 -16.25 -18.42 -4.58
CA TYR A 444 -16.90 -17.13 -4.46
C TYR A 444 -17.90 -16.91 -5.61
N VAL A 445 -17.45 -17.17 -6.84
CA VAL A 445 -18.32 -16.97 -8.01
C VAL A 445 -19.41 -18.04 -8.04
N THR A 446 -19.06 -19.30 -7.80
CA THR A 446 -20.03 -20.40 -7.80
C THR A 446 -21.19 -20.09 -6.87
N SER A 447 -20.92 -19.46 -5.73
CA SER A 447 -21.92 -19.18 -4.71
C SER A 447 -22.65 -17.84 -4.91
N GLY A 448 -22.43 -17.17 -6.04
CA GLY A 448 -23.17 -15.96 -6.34
C GLY A 448 -22.32 -14.70 -6.43
N GLY A 449 -21.03 -14.79 -6.24
CA GLY A 449 -20.15 -13.64 -6.32
C GLY A 449 -19.95 -13.17 -7.75
N ARG A 450 -19.41 -11.96 -7.88
CA ARG A 450 -19.15 -11.36 -9.20
C ARG A 450 -17.67 -11.03 -9.30
N LEU A 451 -17.09 -11.31 -10.46
CA LEU A 451 -15.65 -11.25 -10.63
C LEU A 451 -15.30 -10.52 -11.92
N TYR A 452 -14.33 -9.63 -11.83
CA TYR A 452 -13.67 -9.04 -13.00
C TYR A 452 -12.22 -9.49 -12.96
N ALA A 453 -11.70 -9.97 -14.09
CA ALA A 453 -10.30 -10.40 -14.17
C ALA A 453 -9.72 -9.96 -15.50
N SER A 454 -8.42 -9.68 -15.53
CA SER A 454 -7.79 -9.13 -16.73
C SER A 454 -6.46 -9.80 -17.04
N HIS A 455 -6.16 -9.86 -18.33
CA HIS A 455 -4.85 -10.11 -18.91
C HIS A 455 -4.23 -11.43 -18.41
N TYR A 456 -3.08 -11.37 -17.76
CA TYR A 456 -2.35 -12.59 -17.35
C TYR A 456 -2.96 -13.29 -16.10
N THR A 457 -4.03 -12.80 -15.55
CA THR A 457 -4.54 -13.30 -14.27
C THR A 457 -4.66 -14.81 -14.25
N SER A 458 -3.98 -15.43 -13.28
CA SER A 458 -3.95 -16.87 -12.99
C SER A 458 -3.22 -17.72 -14.04
N LEU A 459 -2.34 -17.12 -14.83
CA LEU A 459 -1.61 -17.88 -15.85
C LEU A 459 -0.34 -18.55 -15.31
N LEU A 460 0.21 -18.06 -14.20
CA LEU A 460 1.39 -18.64 -13.55
C LEU A 460 1.03 -19.12 -12.15
N ASP A 461 1.61 -20.25 -11.73
CA ASP A 461 1.51 -20.62 -10.34
C ASP A 461 2.67 -20.00 -9.54
N LYS A 462 2.61 -20.10 -8.23
CA LYS A 462 3.59 -19.42 -7.37
C LYS A 462 4.94 -20.14 -7.29
N ASP A 463 5.05 -21.28 -7.94
CA ASP A 463 6.32 -22.01 -8.02
C ASP A 463 7.07 -21.73 -9.31
N GLY A 464 6.53 -20.87 -10.17
CA GLY A 464 7.19 -20.51 -11.42
C GLY A 464 6.89 -21.43 -12.59
N ASN A 465 5.80 -22.19 -12.50
CA ASN A 465 5.38 -23.03 -13.63
C ASN A 465 4.33 -22.27 -14.43
N LYS A 466 4.61 -22.03 -15.71
CA LYS A 466 3.61 -21.49 -16.60
C LYS A 466 2.61 -22.58 -16.91
N ARG A 467 1.35 -22.33 -16.65
CA ARG A 467 0.32 -23.31 -16.88
C ARG A 467 -0.06 -23.36 -18.35
N LYS A 468 -0.57 -24.49 -18.80
CA LYS A 468 -1.07 -24.61 -20.16
C LYS A 468 -2.30 -23.74 -20.39
N ASP A 469 -3.04 -23.48 -19.33
CA ASP A 469 -4.25 -22.67 -19.37
C ASP A 469 -4.31 -21.85 -18.09
N PHE A 470 -5.15 -20.82 -18.09
CA PHE A 470 -5.43 -20.10 -16.86
C PHE A 470 -5.89 -21.08 -15.77
N MET A 471 -5.43 -20.87 -14.55
CA MET A 471 -5.91 -21.71 -13.45
C MET A 471 -7.41 -21.50 -13.22
N LEU A 472 -7.92 -20.32 -13.61
CA LEU A 472 -9.36 -19.99 -13.53
C LEU A 472 -10.04 -20.06 -14.91
N ALA A 473 -9.51 -20.84 -15.84
CA ALA A 473 -10.04 -20.90 -17.21
C ALA A 473 -11.53 -21.23 -17.24
N ASP A 474 -11.97 -22.19 -16.41
CA ASP A 474 -13.36 -22.57 -16.37
C ASP A 474 -14.26 -21.42 -15.88
N VAL A 475 -13.78 -20.65 -14.94
CA VAL A 475 -14.52 -19.49 -14.43
C VAL A 475 -14.59 -18.41 -15.49
N PHE A 476 -13.48 -18.14 -16.16
CA PHE A 476 -13.41 -17.10 -17.21
C PHE A 476 -14.16 -17.51 -18.50
N GLY A 477 -14.33 -18.82 -18.71
CA GLY A 477 -14.98 -19.31 -19.92
C GLY A 477 -14.10 -19.23 -21.15
N VAL A 478 -12.79 -19.44 -20.99
CA VAL A 478 -11.82 -19.35 -22.08
C VAL A 478 -10.76 -20.42 -21.95
N SER A 479 -10.09 -20.72 -23.10
CA SER A 479 -8.88 -21.55 -23.15
C SER A 479 -7.74 -20.71 -23.73
N TYR A 480 -6.62 -20.70 -23.02
CA TYR A 480 -5.45 -19.92 -23.42
C TYR A 480 -4.86 -20.46 -24.71
N ILE A 481 -4.57 -19.58 -25.69
CA ILE A 481 -3.88 -19.93 -26.93
C ILE A 481 -2.49 -19.29 -26.95
N GLY A 482 -2.40 -18.02 -26.55
CA GLY A 482 -1.15 -17.28 -26.63
C GLY A 482 -1.38 -15.81 -26.36
N GLU A 483 -0.54 -14.98 -26.90
CA GLU A 483 -0.55 -13.55 -26.66
C GLU A 483 -0.26 -12.83 -27.97
N THR A 484 -0.86 -11.67 -28.19
CA THR A 484 -0.53 -10.91 -29.38
C THR A 484 0.93 -10.45 -29.31
N LYS A 485 1.60 -10.42 -30.44
CA LYS A 485 2.96 -9.87 -30.49
C LYS A 485 2.92 -8.35 -30.48
N GLU A 486 1.83 -7.77 -30.95
CA GLU A 486 1.63 -6.33 -30.93
C GLU A 486 1.38 -5.87 -29.51
N GLU A 487 1.99 -4.74 -29.15
CA GLU A 487 1.79 -4.14 -27.83
C GLU A 487 1.00 -2.84 -27.91
N VAL A 488 0.35 -2.60 -29.05
CA VAL A 488 -0.73 -1.66 -29.20
C VAL A 488 -1.86 -2.46 -29.85
N THR A 489 -2.96 -2.58 -29.13
CA THR A 489 -4.08 -3.43 -29.53
C THR A 489 -5.38 -2.69 -29.26
N TYR A 490 -6.49 -3.29 -29.70
CA TYR A 490 -7.76 -2.60 -29.64
C TYR A 490 -8.87 -3.52 -29.14
N ILE A 491 -9.84 -2.92 -28.42
CA ILE A 491 -11.08 -3.59 -28.04
C ILE A 491 -12.15 -3.13 -29.00
N SER A 492 -12.73 -4.09 -29.76
CA SER A 492 -13.73 -3.81 -30.77
C SER A 492 -15.06 -4.43 -30.36
N PRO A 493 -16.03 -3.62 -29.90
CA PRO A 493 -17.28 -4.16 -29.36
C PRO A 493 -18.16 -4.82 -30.40
N CYS A 494 -18.97 -5.76 -29.95
CA CYS A 494 -20.07 -6.30 -30.73
C CYS A 494 -21.23 -5.30 -30.77
N GLN A 495 -22.10 -5.45 -31.76
CA GLN A 495 -23.23 -4.54 -31.90
C GLN A 495 -24.23 -4.71 -30.75
N GLY A 496 -24.98 -3.64 -30.49
CA GLY A 496 -26.14 -3.69 -29.61
C GLY A 496 -25.89 -3.54 -28.13
N LEU A 497 -24.68 -3.15 -27.75
CA LEU A 497 -24.32 -3.04 -26.32
C LEU A 497 -23.91 -1.62 -25.94
N SER A 498 -24.61 -0.63 -26.43
CA SER A 498 -24.26 0.78 -26.22
C SER A 498 -24.34 1.18 -24.74
N GLU A 499 -25.19 0.52 -23.96
CA GLU A 499 -25.28 0.84 -22.54
C GLU A 499 -23.99 0.47 -21.79
N ILE A 500 -23.18 -0.44 -22.35
CA ILE A 500 -21.88 -0.76 -21.79
C ILE A 500 -20.77 0.05 -22.46
N PHE A 501 -20.76 0.06 -23.79
CA PHE A 501 -19.64 0.61 -24.55
C PHE A 501 -19.75 2.12 -24.83
N GLY A 502 -20.94 2.70 -24.70
CA GLY A 502 -21.13 4.12 -25.01
C GLY A 502 -20.76 4.41 -26.46
N ASP A 503 -19.80 5.32 -26.67
CA ASP A 503 -19.38 5.70 -28.02
C ASP A 503 -18.26 4.79 -28.57
N VAL A 504 -17.77 3.85 -27.81
CA VAL A 504 -16.78 2.89 -28.31
C VAL A 504 -17.50 1.88 -29.20
N SER A 505 -16.95 1.62 -30.37
CA SER A 505 -17.61 0.76 -31.35
C SER A 505 -16.55 0.04 -32.18
N SER A 506 -16.99 -0.85 -33.08
CA SER A 506 -16.08 -1.51 -34.00
C SER A 506 -15.45 -0.51 -34.98
N GLU A 507 -16.17 0.57 -35.28
CA GLU A 507 -15.65 1.63 -36.14
C GLU A 507 -14.67 2.54 -35.39
N TYR A 508 -14.89 2.72 -34.10
CA TYR A 508 -14.03 3.54 -33.23
C TYR A 508 -13.65 2.72 -32.00
N PRO A 509 -12.76 1.71 -32.19
CA PRO A 509 -12.41 0.80 -31.09
C PRO A 509 -11.52 1.47 -30.08
N LEU A 510 -11.42 0.86 -28.89
CA LEU A 510 -10.67 1.41 -27.77
C LEU A 510 -9.25 0.90 -27.77
N THR A 511 -8.27 1.80 -27.69
CA THR A 511 -6.86 1.45 -27.73
C THR A 511 -6.36 0.94 -26.37
N LEU A 512 -5.63 -0.16 -26.39
CA LEU A 512 -4.82 -0.59 -25.23
C LEU A 512 -3.34 -0.50 -25.61
N PHE A 513 -2.53 -0.03 -24.67
CA PHE A 513 -1.08 0.10 -24.90
C PHE A 513 -0.39 -1.10 -24.31
N SER A 514 -0.85 -2.27 -24.72
CA SER A 514 -0.43 -3.55 -24.19
C SER A 514 -0.81 -4.63 -25.17
N SER A 515 -0.15 -5.79 -25.06
CA SER A 515 -0.64 -7.00 -25.70
C SER A 515 -1.99 -7.40 -25.13
N GLN A 516 -2.69 -8.25 -25.83
CA GLN A 516 -3.87 -8.93 -25.30
C GLN A 516 -3.68 -10.43 -25.40
N ILE A 517 -4.29 -11.15 -24.47
CA ILE A 517 -4.18 -12.61 -24.45
C ILE A 517 -5.15 -13.20 -25.49
N LYS A 518 -4.63 -14.10 -26.32
CA LYS A 518 -5.46 -14.77 -27.32
C LYS A 518 -6.04 -16.03 -26.70
N VAL A 519 -7.35 -16.17 -26.78
CA VAL A 519 -8.05 -17.32 -26.20
C VAL A 519 -9.10 -17.85 -27.16
N LYS A 520 -9.54 -19.08 -26.89
CA LYS A 520 -10.69 -19.67 -27.53
C LYS A 520 -11.84 -19.63 -26.51
N PRO A 521 -12.99 -19.03 -26.85
CA PRO A 521 -14.09 -18.98 -25.88
C PRO A 521 -14.79 -20.35 -25.78
N LEU A 522 -15.29 -20.68 -24.60
CA LEU A 522 -16.12 -21.89 -24.45
C LEU A 522 -17.45 -21.71 -25.15
N ASN A 523 -17.99 -20.49 -25.14
CA ASN A 523 -19.26 -20.16 -25.78
C ASN A 523 -19.17 -18.80 -26.44
N LYS A 524 -19.24 -18.78 -27.79
CA LYS A 524 -19.12 -17.56 -28.53
C LYS A 524 -20.16 -16.52 -28.18
N GLU A 525 -21.32 -16.94 -27.69
CA GLU A 525 -22.39 -16.02 -27.33
C GLU A 525 -22.05 -15.16 -26.12
N GLU A 526 -21.03 -15.55 -25.35
CA GLU A 526 -20.60 -14.78 -24.18
C GLU A 526 -19.62 -13.67 -24.54
N VAL A 527 -19.13 -13.62 -25.78
CA VAL A 527 -18.17 -12.62 -26.24
C VAL A 527 -18.90 -11.32 -26.52
N ILE A 528 -18.46 -10.22 -25.87
CA ILE A 528 -19.07 -8.91 -26.13
C ILE A 528 -18.14 -7.95 -26.84
N ALA A 529 -16.86 -8.33 -27.00
CA ALA A 529 -15.92 -7.53 -27.78
C ALA A 529 -14.80 -8.45 -28.28
N TYR A 530 -14.24 -8.09 -29.43
CA TYR A 530 -13.14 -8.85 -30.04
C TYR A 530 -11.87 -8.00 -30.07
N ILE A 531 -10.72 -8.67 -30.15
CA ILE A 531 -9.44 -8.01 -30.33
C ILE A 531 -9.35 -7.51 -31.77
N LYS A 532 -8.96 -6.26 -31.95
CA LYS A 532 -8.59 -5.72 -33.24
C LYS A 532 -7.12 -5.33 -33.18
N LEU A 533 -6.39 -5.58 -34.26
CA LEU A 533 -4.95 -5.35 -34.29
C LEU A 533 -4.63 -4.18 -35.23
N PRO A 534 -3.47 -3.55 -35.06
CA PRO A 534 -3.07 -2.50 -35.99
C PRO A 534 -2.84 -3.06 -37.38
N TYR A 535 -2.87 -2.18 -38.39
CA TYR A 535 -2.59 -2.57 -39.78
C TYR A 535 -1.24 -3.24 -39.93
N THR A 536 -0.26 -2.74 -39.18
CA THR A 536 1.12 -3.22 -39.29
C THR A 536 1.68 -3.49 -37.90
N ASP A 537 2.73 -4.32 -37.88
CA ASP A 537 3.45 -4.62 -36.64
C ASP A 537 4.18 -3.36 -36.14
N PRO A 538 3.85 -2.84 -34.96
CA PRO A 538 4.52 -1.64 -34.46
C PRO A 538 6.02 -1.77 -34.30
N SER A 539 6.55 -2.99 -34.20
CA SER A 539 7.98 -3.20 -34.05
C SER A 539 8.75 -3.13 -35.37
N ASP A 540 8.04 -3.05 -36.50
CA ASP A 540 8.68 -3.00 -37.84
C ASP A 540 8.80 -1.53 -38.27
N PRO A 541 9.98 -0.92 -38.17
CA PRO A 541 10.13 0.48 -38.55
C PRO A 541 10.03 0.75 -40.05
N ALA A 542 10.07 -0.29 -40.88
CA ALA A 542 10.03 -0.13 -42.32
C ALA A 542 8.60 -0.08 -42.85
N ARG A 543 7.64 -0.54 -42.11
CA ARG A 543 6.24 -0.57 -42.52
C ARG A 543 5.38 0.10 -41.50
N PHE A 544 4.74 1.18 -41.86
CA PHE A 544 3.83 1.88 -40.97
C PHE A 544 2.63 2.43 -41.78
N ALA A 545 1.51 2.54 -41.09
CA ALA A 545 0.29 3.05 -41.73
C ALA A 545 0.01 4.49 -41.33
N SER A 546 0.69 5.00 -40.31
CA SER A 546 0.59 6.38 -39.84
C SER A 546 1.93 6.78 -39.28
N ILE A 547 2.27 8.06 -39.39
CA ILE A 547 3.62 8.49 -39.09
C ILE A 547 4.02 8.28 -37.61
N HIS A 548 3.05 8.44 -36.68
CA HIS A 548 3.36 8.34 -35.24
C HIS A 548 2.52 7.32 -34.48
N SER A 549 1.55 6.71 -35.13
CA SER A 549 0.64 5.82 -34.41
C SER A 549 0.46 4.50 -35.19
N ASN A 550 -0.21 3.56 -34.55
CA ASN A 550 -0.46 2.26 -35.14
C ASN A 550 -1.98 2.03 -35.13
N PRO A 551 -2.68 2.63 -36.10
CA PRO A 551 -4.14 2.60 -36.11
C PRO A 551 -4.71 1.20 -36.29
N PRO A 552 -5.96 0.99 -35.82
CA PRO A 552 -6.59 -0.32 -35.92
C PRO A 552 -6.94 -0.67 -37.36
N GLY A 553 -6.67 -1.91 -37.77
CA GLY A 553 -6.90 -2.31 -39.15
C GLY A 553 -7.23 -3.78 -39.39
N VAL A 554 -6.98 -4.66 -38.42
CA VAL A 554 -7.13 -6.09 -38.64
C VAL A 554 -8.09 -6.70 -37.63
N ASP A 555 -9.25 -7.13 -38.12
CA ASP A 555 -10.22 -7.83 -37.28
C ASP A 555 -9.71 -9.24 -36.94
N THR A 556 -10.06 -9.71 -35.74
CA THR A 556 -9.76 -11.09 -35.33
C THR A 556 -11.00 -11.72 -34.74
N ASP A 557 -10.92 -13.03 -34.54
CA ASP A 557 -11.95 -13.77 -33.80
C ASP A 557 -11.56 -14.04 -32.36
N TYR A 558 -10.52 -13.39 -31.86
CA TYR A 558 -10.09 -13.56 -30.47
C TYR A 558 -10.91 -12.65 -29.57
N PRO A 559 -11.56 -13.20 -28.54
CA PRO A 559 -12.32 -12.36 -27.62
C PRO A 559 -11.45 -11.32 -26.90
N ALA A 560 -11.94 -10.09 -26.81
CA ALA A 560 -11.35 -9.06 -25.97
C ALA A 560 -12.04 -8.97 -24.62
N ILE A 561 -13.36 -9.19 -24.61
CA ILE A 561 -14.15 -9.16 -23.36
C ILE A 561 -15.17 -10.29 -23.41
N ILE A 562 -15.22 -11.05 -22.32
CA ILE A 562 -16.24 -12.08 -22.10
C ILE A 562 -17.05 -11.69 -20.88
N ARG A 563 -18.37 -11.87 -20.99
CA ARG A 563 -19.30 -11.63 -19.90
C ARG A 563 -20.20 -12.85 -19.79
N ARG A 564 -20.19 -13.50 -18.62
CA ARG A 564 -20.87 -14.79 -18.52
C ARG A 564 -21.33 -15.07 -17.11
N ARG A 565 -22.22 -16.06 -17.00
CA ARG A 565 -22.60 -16.62 -15.72
C ARG A 565 -21.72 -17.84 -15.44
N PHE A 566 -21.38 -18.02 -14.17
CA PHE A 566 -20.68 -19.20 -13.71
C PHE A 566 -21.25 -19.60 -12.34
N GLY A 567 -21.79 -20.80 -12.23
CA GLY A 567 -22.55 -21.16 -11.04
C GLY A 567 -23.67 -20.15 -10.82
N GLU A 568 -23.76 -19.63 -9.60
CA GLU A 568 -24.76 -18.62 -9.28
C GLU A 568 -24.26 -17.20 -9.52
N GLY A 569 -22.99 -17.04 -9.92
CA GLY A 569 -22.37 -15.75 -10.05
C GLY A 569 -22.19 -15.28 -11.50
N GLU A 570 -21.46 -14.19 -11.65
CA GLU A 570 -21.17 -13.60 -12.95
C GLU A 570 -19.71 -13.21 -13.04
N VAL A 571 -19.18 -13.22 -14.26
CA VAL A 571 -17.77 -12.92 -14.53
C VAL A 571 -17.67 -12.02 -15.73
N VAL A 572 -16.76 -11.04 -15.63
CA VAL A 572 -16.25 -10.29 -16.78
C VAL A 572 -14.76 -10.61 -16.87
N TRP A 573 -14.33 -11.14 -18.01
CA TRP A 573 -12.93 -11.38 -18.30
C TRP A 573 -12.50 -10.49 -19.47
N VAL A 574 -11.33 -9.83 -19.32
CA VAL A 574 -10.82 -8.91 -20.33
C VAL A 574 -9.43 -9.39 -20.75
N ALA A 575 -9.19 -9.48 -22.05
CA ALA A 575 -7.94 -10.03 -22.58
C ALA A 575 -6.72 -9.14 -22.31
N GLY A 576 -6.96 -7.85 -22.09
CA GLY A 576 -5.89 -6.91 -21.78
C GLY A 576 -6.21 -6.11 -20.54
N PRO A 577 -5.27 -5.28 -20.08
CA PRO A 577 -5.46 -4.56 -18.82
C PRO A 577 -6.21 -3.25 -19.03
N LEU A 578 -7.50 -3.36 -19.32
CA LEU A 578 -8.37 -2.18 -19.53
C LEU A 578 -8.30 -1.23 -18.33
N GLU A 579 -8.33 -1.77 -17.13
CA GLU A 579 -8.37 -0.99 -15.88
C GLU A 579 -7.08 -0.17 -15.67
N MET A 580 -6.00 -0.51 -16.37
CA MET A 580 -4.73 0.17 -16.17
C MET A 580 -4.67 1.52 -16.89
N VAL A 581 -5.49 1.73 -17.93
CA VAL A 581 -5.37 2.92 -18.77
C VAL A 581 -6.08 4.09 -18.10
N GLU A 582 -5.40 5.23 -17.96
CA GLU A 582 -5.89 6.36 -17.18
C GLU A 582 -6.77 7.34 -17.95
N TYR A 583 -7.18 7.00 -19.16
CA TYR A 583 -8.02 7.90 -19.96
C TYR A 583 -9.48 7.81 -19.53
N LYS A 584 -10.21 8.91 -19.68
CA LYS A 584 -11.61 8.99 -19.27
C LYS A 584 -12.47 7.93 -19.95
N THR A 585 -12.29 7.73 -21.25
CA THR A 585 -13.11 6.76 -21.99
C THR A 585 -12.88 5.35 -21.46
N HIS A 586 -11.63 4.99 -21.17
CA HIS A 586 -11.29 3.66 -20.62
C HIS A 586 -11.88 3.49 -19.24
N ARG A 587 -11.75 4.52 -18.40
CA ARG A 587 -12.32 4.48 -17.05
C ARG A 587 -13.82 4.30 -17.09
N GLU A 588 -14.49 5.02 -17.99
CA GLU A 588 -15.94 4.91 -18.08
C GLU A 588 -16.37 3.52 -18.52
N LEU A 589 -15.68 2.92 -19.48
CA LEU A 589 -15.99 1.56 -19.89
C LEU A 589 -15.78 0.59 -18.73
N PHE A 590 -14.62 0.70 -18.06
CA PHE A 590 -14.31 -0.17 -16.92
C PHE A 590 -15.40 -0.07 -15.85
N ILE A 591 -15.79 1.15 -15.48
CA ILE A 591 -16.80 1.36 -14.44
C ILE A 591 -18.15 0.83 -14.88
N ARG A 592 -18.54 1.03 -16.15
CA ARG A 592 -19.80 0.48 -16.63
C ARG A 592 -19.81 -1.05 -16.57
N LEU A 593 -18.66 -1.69 -16.85
CA LEU A 593 -18.57 -3.15 -16.70
C LEU A 593 -18.78 -3.55 -15.25
N ILE A 594 -18.15 -2.83 -14.32
CA ILE A 594 -18.30 -3.14 -12.89
C ILE A 594 -19.75 -2.91 -12.45
N ARG A 595 -20.36 -1.78 -12.85
CA ARG A 595 -21.75 -1.51 -12.48
C ARG A 595 -22.71 -2.55 -13.06
N SER A 596 -22.40 -3.09 -14.25
CA SER A 596 -23.24 -4.12 -14.85
C SER A 596 -23.23 -5.40 -14.04
N LEU A 597 -22.19 -5.62 -13.25
CA LEU A 597 -22.12 -6.79 -12.37
C LEU A 597 -22.85 -6.56 -11.05
N VAL A 598 -23.02 -5.30 -10.62
CA VAL A 598 -23.63 -4.98 -9.33
C VAL A 598 -24.93 -4.22 -9.60
N LYS A 599 -25.94 -4.97 -10.05
CA LYS A 599 -27.21 -4.39 -10.49
C LYS A 599 -28.01 -3.75 -9.37
N GLU A 600 -27.82 -4.24 -8.13
CA GLU A 600 -28.52 -3.69 -6.97
C GLU A 600 -27.96 -2.32 -6.53
N GLY A 601 -26.86 -1.87 -7.13
CA GLY A 601 -26.23 -0.61 -6.76
C GLY A 601 -25.34 -0.76 -5.55
N PHE A 602 -24.64 0.31 -5.21
CA PHE A 602 -23.64 0.29 -4.15
C PHE A 602 -24.19 0.88 -2.86
N SER A 603 -23.49 0.60 -1.76
CA SER A 603 -23.93 1.01 -0.42
C SER A 603 -24.04 2.53 -0.30
N PHE A 604 -23.20 3.28 -1.00
CA PHE A 604 -23.42 4.72 -1.16
C PHE A 604 -23.20 5.12 -2.61
N GLU A 605 -23.81 6.25 -2.96
CA GLU A 605 -23.68 6.88 -4.28
C GLU A 605 -23.50 8.37 -4.02
N VAL A 606 -22.61 9.01 -4.79
CA VAL A 606 -22.26 10.40 -4.53
C VAL A 606 -22.21 11.17 -5.85
N ASP A 607 -22.81 12.36 -5.86
CA ASP A 607 -22.67 13.29 -6.97
C ASP A 607 -21.72 14.39 -6.52
N ALA A 608 -20.47 14.29 -6.95
CA ALA A 608 -19.41 15.21 -6.57
C ALA A 608 -18.29 15.15 -7.61
N PRO A 609 -17.45 16.19 -7.67
CA PRO A 609 -16.30 16.17 -8.58
C PRO A 609 -15.32 15.05 -8.26
N GLU A 610 -14.45 14.77 -9.21
CA GLU A 610 -13.49 13.67 -9.13
C GLU A 610 -12.50 13.82 -7.98
N SER A 611 -12.25 15.04 -7.52
CA SER A 611 -11.29 15.28 -6.44
C SER A 611 -11.80 14.87 -5.05
N VAL A 612 -13.11 14.56 -4.96
CA VAL A 612 -13.73 14.20 -3.67
C VAL A 612 -13.65 12.69 -3.49
N GLU A 613 -13.02 12.26 -2.40
CA GLU A 613 -13.04 10.86 -2.02
C GLU A 613 -13.99 10.67 -0.83
N VAL A 614 -14.79 9.60 -0.89
CA VAL A 614 -15.77 9.32 0.15
C VAL A 614 -15.48 7.94 0.74
N THR A 615 -15.47 7.87 2.06
CA THR A 615 -15.41 6.59 2.78
C THR A 615 -16.53 6.55 3.80
N MET A 616 -16.96 5.35 4.16
CA MET A 616 -18.05 5.17 5.11
C MET A 616 -17.71 4.02 6.06
N PHE A 617 -17.96 4.27 7.35
CA PHE A 617 -17.75 3.27 8.39
C PHE A 617 -19.07 3.01 9.11
N HIS A 618 -19.35 1.74 9.36
CA HIS A 618 -20.53 1.36 10.17
C HIS A 618 -20.09 1.19 11.61
N GLN A 619 -20.70 1.92 12.51
CA GLN A 619 -20.45 1.82 13.96
C GLN A 619 -21.70 1.28 14.62
N GLN A 620 -21.85 -0.03 14.57
CA GLN A 620 -23.08 -0.70 14.99
C GLN A 620 -23.39 -0.44 16.46
N GLU A 621 -22.38 -0.42 17.32
CA GLU A 621 -22.61 -0.20 18.74
C GLU A 621 -23.14 1.21 19.03
N ASN A 622 -22.79 2.17 18.20
CA ASN A 622 -23.26 3.54 18.33
C ASN A 622 -24.49 3.82 17.46
N ARG A 623 -24.98 2.82 16.74
CA ARG A 623 -26.13 2.91 15.85
C ARG A 623 -26.00 4.07 14.88
N ARG A 624 -24.85 4.08 14.17
CA ARG A 624 -24.60 5.18 13.22
C ARG A 624 -23.66 4.73 12.13
N TYR A 625 -23.69 5.49 11.05
CA TYR A 625 -22.65 5.47 10.02
C TYR A 625 -21.84 6.75 10.11
N ILE A 626 -20.55 6.64 9.90
CA ILE A 626 -19.67 7.81 9.77
C ILE A 626 -19.26 7.89 8.30
N VAL A 627 -19.54 9.03 7.67
CA VAL A 627 -19.15 9.25 6.28
C VAL A 627 -18.14 10.38 6.24
N ASN A 628 -17.00 10.10 5.62
CA ASN A 628 -15.92 11.07 5.46
C ASN A 628 -15.88 11.54 4.02
N LEU A 629 -15.83 12.86 3.80
CA LEU A 629 -15.65 13.45 2.48
C LEU A 629 -14.35 14.24 2.49
N LEU A 630 -13.45 13.89 1.60
CA LEU A 630 -12.14 14.54 1.49
C LEU A 630 -12.00 15.15 0.10
N ASN A 631 -11.81 16.46 0.05
CA ASN A 631 -11.52 17.18 -1.18
C ASN A 631 -10.01 17.35 -1.24
N PHE A 632 -9.35 16.59 -2.12
CA PHE A 632 -7.90 16.60 -2.21
C PHE A 632 -7.53 16.92 -3.65
N GLN A 633 -7.50 18.21 -3.98
CA GLN A 633 -7.20 18.66 -5.33
C GLN A 633 -5.70 18.61 -5.57
N GLN A 634 -5.34 18.50 -6.84
CA GLN A 634 -3.93 18.45 -7.21
C GLN A 634 -3.21 19.76 -6.91
N GLU A 635 -3.90 20.87 -7.15
CA GLU A 635 -3.35 22.21 -6.87
C GLU A 635 -3.99 22.75 -5.60
N LEU A 636 -3.16 23.05 -4.61
CA LEU A 636 -3.61 23.53 -3.32
C LEU A 636 -3.30 25.00 -3.14
N PRO A 637 -4.07 25.75 -2.34
CA PRO A 637 -5.18 25.29 -1.50
C PRO A 637 -6.40 24.89 -2.32
N ASN A 638 -7.21 24.02 -1.74
CA ASN A 638 -8.42 23.52 -2.40
C ASN A 638 -9.38 24.66 -2.73
N ILE A 639 -10.01 24.54 -3.89
CA ILE A 639 -11.21 25.33 -4.21
C ILE A 639 -12.39 24.61 -3.56
N PRO A 640 -13.19 25.31 -2.76
CA PRO A 640 -14.32 24.66 -2.10
C PRO A 640 -15.34 24.14 -3.12
N ILE A 641 -16.00 23.06 -2.76
CA ILE A 641 -17.00 22.40 -3.59
C ILE A 641 -18.35 22.58 -2.94
N SER A 642 -19.36 22.93 -3.77
CA SER A 642 -20.73 23.15 -3.31
C SER A 642 -21.67 22.07 -3.81
N ASP A 643 -22.76 21.88 -3.06
CA ASP A 643 -23.91 21.10 -3.54
C ASP A 643 -23.59 19.66 -3.86
N ILE A 644 -22.90 19.00 -2.95
CA ILE A 644 -22.64 17.56 -3.05
C ILE A 644 -23.91 16.82 -2.66
N LYS A 645 -24.26 15.77 -3.39
CA LYS A 645 -25.41 14.93 -3.08
C LYS A 645 -24.92 13.54 -2.71
N LEU A 646 -25.35 13.08 -1.54
CA LEU A 646 -24.96 11.78 -1.00
C LEU A 646 -26.21 10.93 -0.82
N ARG A 647 -26.15 9.68 -1.29
CA ARG A 647 -27.21 8.69 -1.09
C ARG A 647 -26.60 7.47 -0.41
N ILE A 648 -27.24 6.99 0.65
CA ILE A 648 -26.76 5.83 1.39
C ILE A 648 -27.92 4.82 1.46
N LYS A 649 -27.64 3.55 1.16
CA LYS A 649 -28.66 2.50 1.27
C LYS A 649 -29.11 2.37 2.70
N THR A 650 -30.44 2.28 2.89
CA THR A 650 -31.03 2.21 4.23
C THR A 650 -31.02 0.79 4.82
N UNK A 651 -30.90 -0.06 3.91
CA UNK A 651 -30.90 -1.35 4.39
C UNK A 651 -32.16 -1.52 5.16
N ASP A 652 -32.43 -1.82 6.12
CA ASP A 652 -33.62 -1.97 6.94
C ASP A 652 -33.71 -0.97 8.09
N LYS A 653 -32.84 0.01 8.09
CA LYS A 653 -32.74 0.93 9.20
C LYS A 653 -33.67 2.13 9.04
N THR A 654 -34.12 2.66 10.18
CA THR A 654 -34.90 3.89 10.23
C THR A 654 -33.99 4.98 10.81
N PHE A 655 -33.72 6.00 10.01
CA PHE A 655 -32.76 7.03 10.36
C PHE A 655 -33.41 8.17 11.11
N SER A 656 -32.73 8.66 12.15
CA SER A 656 -33.24 9.70 13.03
C SER A 656 -32.61 11.06 12.79
N LYS A 657 -31.33 11.13 12.42
CA LYS A 657 -30.69 12.42 12.16
C LYS A 657 -29.43 12.26 11.33
N VAL A 658 -29.08 13.34 10.64
CA VAL A 658 -27.81 13.49 9.94
C VAL A 658 -27.16 14.77 10.44
N VAL A 659 -25.91 14.69 10.92
CA VAL A 659 -25.22 15.86 11.45
C VAL A 659 -23.80 15.96 10.88
N ILE A 660 -23.33 17.19 10.74
CA ILE A 660 -21.93 17.47 10.43
C ILE A 660 -21.17 17.43 11.76
N LEU A 661 -20.16 16.59 11.82
CA LEU A 661 -19.34 16.42 13.02
C LEU A 661 -18.08 17.27 12.92
N PRO A 662 -17.47 17.68 14.01
CA PRO A 662 -17.82 17.36 15.40
C PRO A 662 -18.85 18.31 16.01
N GLU A 663 -19.20 19.40 15.32
CA GLU A 663 -20.09 20.43 15.89
C GLU A 663 -21.55 19.99 16.00
N GLU A 664 -21.92 18.88 15.34
CA GLU A 664 -23.29 18.35 15.32
C GLU A 664 -24.30 19.30 14.67
N VAL A 665 -23.91 19.88 13.55
CA VAL A 665 -24.82 20.74 12.78
C VAL A 665 -25.76 19.87 11.97
N SER A 666 -27.07 20.00 12.20
CA SER A 666 -28.07 19.16 11.55
C SER A 666 -28.20 19.46 10.06
N LEU A 667 -28.41 18.39 9.29
CA LEU A 667 -28.72 18.48 7.88
C LEU A 667 -30.06 17.80 7.62
N ASN A 668 -30.90 18.37 6.72
CA ASN A 668 -32.13 17.75 6.24
C ASN A 668 -31.78 16.56 5.35
N PHE A 669 -32.65 15.56 5.46
CA PHE A 669 -32.45 14.37 4.63
C PHE A 669 -33.77 13.74 4.27
N UNK A 670 -33.81 12.84 3.32
CA UNK A 670 -34.97 12.18 2.88
C UNK A 670 -34.67 10.70 2.69
N UNK A 671 -35.48 9.98 2.70
CA UNK A 671 -35.39 8.65 2.34
C UNK A 671 -36.16 8.49 1.13
N ARG A 672 -35.66 7.85 0.17
CA ARG A 672 -36.27 7.69 -1.16
C ARG A 672 -35.72 6.49 -1.87
N GLU A 673 -36.60 5.60 -2.33
CA GLU A 673 -36.22 4.43 -3.15
C GLU A 673 -35.14 3.59 -2.49
N GLY A 674 -35.25 3.40 -1.17
CA GLY A 674 -34.31 2.57 -0.43
C GLY A 674 -33.01 3.26 -0.05
N TYR A 675 -32.93 4.56 -0.30
CA TYR A 675 -31.76 5.36 0.06
C TYR A 675 -32.15 6.51 0.97
N LEU A 676 -31.25 6.84 1.88
CA LEU A 676 -31.26 8.13 2.54
C LEU A 676 -30.51 9.10 1.63
N GLU A 677 -31.12 10.25 1.36
CA GLU A 677 -30.51 11.29 0.54
C GLU A 677 -30.24 12.53 1.37
N VAL A 678 -29.03 13.07 1.25
CA VAL A 678 -28.65 14.29 1.97
C VAL A 678 -27.77 15.15 1.07
N GLY A 679 -28.01 16.47 1.14
CA GLY A 679 -27.20 17.45 0.45
C GLY A 679 -26.17 18.06 1.38
N ILE A 680 -24.95 18.17 0.91
CA ILE A 680 -23.87 18.82 1.65
C ILE A 680 -23.61 20.16 0.97
N PRO A 681 -23.89 21.29 1.66
CA PRO A 681 -23.81 22.59 0.99
C PRO A 681 -22.40 22.99 0.57
N ARG A 682 -21.38 22.64 1.38
CA ARG A 682 -20.03 23.09 1.11
C ARG A 682 -19.01 22.15 1.71
N LEU A 683 -17.98 21.84 0.94
CA LEU A 683 -16.84 21.04 1.36
C LEU A 683 -15.58 21.82 1.03
N ASP A 684 -14.83 22.24 2.06
CA ASP A 684 -13.54 22.89 1.86
C ASP A 684 -12.45 21.85 1.62
N THR A 685 -12.01 21.16 2.68
CA THR A 685 -11.04 20.08 2.54
C THR A 685 -11.59 18.77 3.11
N PHE A 686 -12.13 18.81 4.32
CA PHE A 686 -12.59 17.59 4.97
C PHE A 686 -13.91 17.85 5.70
N LEU A 687 -14.81 16.86 5.64
CA LEU A 687 -16.08 16.94 6.34
C LEU A 687 -16.47 15.53 6.78
N MET A 688 -16.90 15.41 8.03
CA MET A 688 -17.35 14.14 8.58
C MET A 688 -18.84 14.25 8.92
N LEU A 689 -19.61 13.26 8.46
CA LEU A 689 -21.03 13.18 8.78
C LEU A 689 -21.28 12.03 9.73
N GLY A 690 -22.17 12.27 10.70
CA GLY A 690 -22.74 11.20 11.50
C GLY A 690 -24.17 10.97 11.05
N ILE A 691 -24.51 9.74 10.71
CA ILE A 691 -25.85 9.37 10.21
C ILE A 691 -26.39 8.33 11.18
N TYR A 692 -27.40 8.70 11.94
CA TYR A 692 -27.87 7.91 13.10
C TYR A 692 -29.19 7.22 12.79
N TYR A 693 -29.32 5.98 13.32
CA TYR A 693 -30.53 5.19 13.16
C TYR A 693 -30.98 4.58 14.46
#